data_6b29e4f97d2e17f2fbb071fd2774b277
#
_entry.id   6b29e4f97d2e17f2fbb071fd2774b277
#
_cell.length_a   1.000
_cell.length_b   1.000
_cell.length_c   1.000
_cell.angle_alpha   90.00
_cell.angle_beta   90.00
_cell.angle_gamma   90.00
#
_symmetry.space_group_name_H-M   'P 1'
#
loop_
_entity.id
_entity.type
_entity.pdbx_description
1 polymer ?
#
loop_
_entity_poly.entity_id
_entity_poly.type
_entity_poly.pdbx_seq_one_letter_code
_entity_poly.pdbx_strand_id
1 'polypeptide(L)'
;MSTAYQKIGLFAYYADKINSIVTYGDIALRTTDPDTREQALWDAANELAKLAGIGIPLWFLDKALTKTGLDRVFDSLKKQESFQKYLMDKAATQSVYNYLLADLAEWGLEELNDWLSRNAYLDPIFDAVNINFTSALNFVQRVDPLALDLDGDGLETVSSNSGITFDFDGDGLKTGTGWVAKDDGFLVWDRNGNGTIDNGGELFGVDFVKSNGQKASDGFDALRDLDSNRDGIFDVKDEQFGELKIWQDLNQDGIAEANELKSLDGHNITAINLDIEKSTEDNNGNLISAIGSYSRGDGTSGLVNGNQSLAGNLDLASNPFYREYTDRIALDDTAKSLPDMKGSGAVRDLREASMLNTGLKSALSEYAQADTRSQQMLLLDRLLTEWAKTSNYRTFDQRISDLSTKTYDVAFGWSWEQDSFAAGGGSTSSGSLSEGDHGPTQEQLERKALLEKVKLLEIFNAQSFFNFSPKEGSGSADKPASFSLQSGASQFSVSGIMIGGTITLTEKDLTFNSGQVSLLESAYQALKDSIYSALLLQTRLRPYVEEIDLTLESGGVSLNFEKVLQLFQENFEKSHVNGAIDLLEFLGQRISTGGSSLLGPLAEAQLQTLTPGEIQQIEANGIGLEMGGLGNDLVKGSSGQDYLFGLAGNDSLYGNQGNDLLSGGTGNDTLFGGLGNDTLIGGAGNDYLHGDTGNDIYRFDRGWGQDTVYNYDSSANRVDAIEFGTGIRAEDIILSRNSDDLILLLKGSSDHITVSSYFNQDAAGSYRLEEIRFVDGQVLNIDAVKALVQKGTTESDRLYGYAV
;
A
#
# COMPACT_ATOMS: atom_id res chain seq x y z
N MET A 1 12.01 2.07 -0.39
CA MET A 1 11.83 2.73 -1.71
C MET A 1 10.40 2.57 -2.10
N SER A 2 9.66 3.60 -1.80
CA SER A 2 8.22 3.55 -1.62
C SER A 2 7.45 3.69 -2.92
N THR A 3 6.37 3.13 -2.92
CA THR A 3 5.05 3.15 -3.54
C THR A 3 4.67 4.34 -4.47
N ALA A 4 5.35 5.48 -4.40
CA ALA A 4 5.17 6.60 -5.34
C ALA A 4 5.71 6.33 -6.75
N TYR A 5 6.64 5.39 -6.90
CA TYR A 5 7.12 4.89 -8.19
C TYR A 5 6.01 4.28 -9.06
N GLN A 6 4.89 3.90 -8.46
CA GLN A 6 3.98 2.94 -9.06
C GLN A 6 2.92 3.54 -9.99
N LYS A 7 2.63 4.84 -9.93
CA LYS A 7 1.52 5.39 -10.73
C LYS A 7 1.92 6.36 -11.85
N ILE A 8 3.07 6.99 -11.81
CA ILE A 8 3.33 8.21 -12.59
C ILE A 8 4.17 7.99 -13.85
N GLY A 9 5.20 7.21 -13.79
CA GLY A 9 6.02 6.82 -14.95
C GLY A 9 5.63 5.49 -15.54
N LEU A 10 4.49 4.94 -15.11
CA LEU A 10 4.15 3.54 -15.35
C LEU A 10 4.11 3.22 -16.83
N PHE A 11 3.41 3.99 -17.64
CA PHE A 11 3.34 3.73 -19.08
C PHE A 11 4.61 4.16 -19.83
N ALA A 12 5.29 5.24 -19.42
CA ALA A 12 6.57 5.61 -20.03
C ALA A 12 7.70 4.64 -19.61
N TYR A 13 7.73 4.24 -18.35
CA TYR A 13 8.61 3.18 -17.88
C TYR A 13 8.27 1.84 -18.55
N TYR A 14 7.00 1.54 -18.77
CA TYR A 14 6.56 0.37 -19.53
C TYR A 14 7.02 0.46 -20.98
N ALA A 15 6.90 1.61 -21.61
CA ALA A 15 7.36 1.83 -22.98
C ALA A 15 8.89 1.60 -23.09
N ASP A 16 9.67 2.12 -22.15
CA ASP A 16 11.11 1.88 -22.09
C ASP A 16 11.46 0.39 -21.87
N LYS A 17 10.78 -0.26 -20.91
CA LYS A 17 10.99 -1.69 -20.65
C LYS A 17 10.52 -2.58 -21.78
N ILE A 18 9.38 -2.28 -22.39
CA ILE A 18 8.89 -2.94 -23.59
C ILE A 18 9.89 -2.73 -24.74
N ASN A 19 10.44 -1.54 -24.86
CA ASN A 19 11.46 -1.23 -25.85
C ASN A 19 12.74 -2.05 -25.66
N SER A 20 13.17 -2.21 -24.41
CA SER A 20 14.28 -3.09 -24.03
C SER A 20 13.96 -4.56 -24.37
N ILE A 21 12.77 -5.03 -24.02
CA ILE A 21 12.29 -6.40 -24.35
C ILE A 21 12.25 -6.61 -25.86
N VAL A 22 11.74 -5.65 -26.62
CA VAL A 22 11.69 -5.69 -28.10
C VAL A 22 13.08 -5.73 -28.67
N THR A 23 13.99 -4.89 -28.18
CA THR A 23 15.40 -4.83 -28.63
C THR A 23 16.10 -6.15 -28.38
N TYR A 24 16.01 -6.70 -27.17
CA TYR A 24 16.59 -8.00 -26.85
C TYR A 24 15.92 -9.15 -27.61
N GLY A 25 14.60 -9.10 -27.74
CA GLY A 25 13.86 -10.07 -28.56
C GLY A 25 14.26 -10.06 -30.04
N ASP A 26 14.47 -8.88 -30.62
CA ASP A 26 14.94 -8.72 -32.01
C ASP A 26 16.37 -9.24 -32.18
N ILE A 27 17.26 -8.97 -31.24
CA ILE A 27 18.62 -9.55 -31.18
C ILE A 27 18.51 -11.10 -31.15
N ALA A 28 17.69 -11.64 -30.25
CA ALA A 28 17.52 -13.08 -30.12
C ALA A 28 16.93 -13.75 -31.36
N LEU A 29 16.07 -13.07 -32.12
CA LEU A 29 15.46 -13.57 -33.35
C LEU A 29 16.39 -13.49 -34.54
N ARG A 30 17.30 -12.49 -34.58
CA ARG A 30 18.17 -12.24 -35.76
C ARG A 30 19.55 -12.88 -35.66
N THR A 31 20.03 -13.13 -34.43
CA THR A 31 21.36 -13.72 -34.25
C THR A 31 21.38 -15.23 -34.54
N THR A 32 22.42 -15.70 -35.20
CA THR A 32 22.70 -17.11 -35.41
C THR A 32 23.68 -17.68 -34.40
N ASP A 33 24.28 -16.79 -33.56
CA ASP A 33 25.19 -17.20 -32.49
C ASP A 33 24.39 -17.66 -31.27
N PRO A 34 24.54 -18.91 -30.80
CA PRO A 34 23.76 -19.44 -29.68
C PRO A 34 23.95 -18.69 -28.37
N ASP A 35 25.18 -18.28 -28.05
CA ASP A 35 25.51 -17.63 -26.79
C ASP A 35 24.91 -16.20 -26.72
N THR A 36 25.05 -15.45 -27.83
CA THR A 36 24.41 -14.13 -27.96
C THR A 36 22.90 -14.21 -27.94
N ARG A 37 22.34 -15.27 -28.54
CA ARG A 37 20.88 -15.50 -28.53
C ARG A 37 20.38 -15.80 -27.14
N GLU A 38 21.06 -16.66 -26.42
CA GLU A 38 20.72 -17.02 -25.04
C GLU A 38 20.79 -15.78 -24.12
N GLN A 39 21.89 -15.03 -24.21
CA GLN A 39 22.03 -13.81 -23.40
C GLN A 39 20.93 -12.79 -23.71
N ALA A 40 20.60 -12.53 -24.97
CA ALA A 40 19.53 -11.60 -25.34
C ALA A 40 18.14 -12.04 -24.85
N LEU A 41 17.88 -13.35 -24.82
CA LEU A 41 16.65 -13.90 -24.27
C LEU A 41 16.58 -13.72 -22.75
N TRP A 42 17.75 -13.86 -22.07
CA TRP A 42 17.87 -13.58 -20.64
C TRP A 42 17.60 -12.12 -20.31
N ASP A 43 18.16 -11.21 -21.07
CA ASP A 43 17.99 -9.78 -20.87
C ASP A 43 16.52 -9.38 -21.13
N ALA A 44 15.86 -9.96 -22.13
CA ALA A 44 14.43 -9.76 -22.37
C ALA A 44 13.56 -10.28 -21.22
N ALA A 45 13.89 -11.48 -20.71
CA ALA A 45 13.16 -12.07 -19.58
C ALA A 45 13.33 -11.26 -18.28
N ASN A 46 14.55 -10.75 -18.02
CA ASN A 46 14.81 -9.87 -16.87
C ASN A 46 14.04 -8.55 -16.95
N GLU A 47 13.94 -7.94 -18.15
CA GLU A 47 13.14 -6.71 -18.31
C GLU A 47 11.65 -7.00 -18.20
N LEU A 48 11.17 -8.15 -18.68
CA LEU A 48 9.79 -8.58 -18.49
C LEU A 48 9.45 -8.76 -16.99
N ALA A 49 10.36 -9.38 -16.25
CA ALA A 49 10.20 -9.58 -14.82
C ALA A 49 10.18 -8.25 -14.03
N LYS A 50 10.97 -7.25 -14.46
CA LYS A 50 10.90 -5.89 -13.91
C LYS A 50 9.55 -5.22 -14.16
N LEU A 51 8.96 -5.42 -15.34
CA LEU A 51 7.62 -4.96 -15.67
C LEU A 51 6.57 -5.64 -14.79
N ALA A 52 6.72 -6.93 -14.54
CA ALA A 52 5.86 -7.71 -13.69
C ALA A 52 5.78 -7.17 -12.26
N GLY A 53 6.92 -6.76 -11.70
CA GLY A 53 6.99 -6.20 -10.34
C GLY A 53 6.33 -4.82 -10.15
N ILE A 54 5.81 -4.19 -11.22
CA ILE A 54 5.31 -2.80 -11.18
C ILE A 54 3.82 -2.66 -11.54
N GLY A 55 3.10 -3.76 -11.77
CA GLY A 55 1.64 -3.72 -11.96
C GLY A 55 1.13 -3.23 -13.30
N ILE A 56 1.71 -3.73 -14.39
CA ILE A 56 1.14 -3.48 -15.72
C ILE A 56 -0.27 -4.08 -15.84
N PRO A 57 -1.24 -3.36 -16.42
CA PRO A 57 -2.47 -3.98 -16.87
C PRO A 57 -2.18 -5.06 -17.91
N LEU A 58 -2.67 -6.26 -17.69
CA LEU A 58 -2.29 -7.46 -18.44
C LEU A 58 -2.63 -7.41 -19.92
N TRP A 59 -3.76 -6.81 -20.28
CA TRP A 59 -4.15 -6.61 -21.66
C TRP A 59 -3.12 -5.75 -22.43
N PHE A 60 -2.43 -4.83 -21.73
CA PHE A 60 -1.38 -4.00 -22.31
C PHE A 60 -0.12 -4.81 -22.57
N LEU A 61 0.27 -5.67 -21.65
CA LEU A 61 1.41 -6.58 -21.82
C LEU A 61 1.13 -7.58 -22.94
N ASP A 62 -0.04 -8.19 -22.96
CA ASP A 62 -0.47 -9.11 -24.01
C ASP A 62 -0.47 -8.43 -25.39
N LYS A 63 -1.04 -7.22 -25.48
CA LYS A 63 -1.04 -6.41 -26.71
C LYS A 63 0.39 -6.06 -27.16
N ALA A 64 1.29 -5.73 -26.24
CA ALA A 64 2.69 -5.44 -26.52
C ALA A 64 3.45 -6.69 -26.99
N LEU A 65 3.33 -7.81 -26.31
CA LEU A 65 3.96 -9.08 -26.67
C LEU A 65 3.44 -9.59 -28.02
N THR A 66 2.14 -9.52 -28.26
CA THR A 66 1.52 -9.96 -29.53
C THR A 66 1.95 -9.08 -30.70
N LYS A 67 1.94 -7.74 -30.56
CA LYS A 67 2.39 -6.81 -31.62
C LYS A 67 3.88 -6.94 -31.93
N THR A 68 4.70 -7.28 -30.96
CA THR A 68 6.14 -7.45 -31.16
C THR A 68 6.52 -8.86 -31.64
N GLY A 69 5.60 -9.81 -31.61
CA GLY A 69 5.84 -11.22 -31.94
C GLY A 69 6.67 -11.96 -30.89
N LEU A 70 6.86 -11.35 -29.72
CA LEU A 70 7.62 -11.92 -28.60
C LEU A 70 6.87 -13.04 -27.88
N ASP A 71 5.53 -13.09 -27.97
CA ASP A 71 4.71 -14.22 -27.55
C ASP A 71 5.25 -15.56 -28.03
N ARG A 72 5.62 -15.65 -29.33
CA ARG A 72 6.20 -16.87 -29.93
C ARG A 72 7.59 -17.18 -29.39
N VAL A 73 8.37 -16.16 -29.03
CA VAL A 73 9.72 -16.32 -28.47
C VAL A 73 9.62 -16.88 -27.05
N PHE A 74 8.75 -16.36 -26.24
CA PHE A 74 8.52 -16.88 -24.88
C PHE A 74 7.93 -18.28 -24.89
N ASP A 75 7.02 -18.60 -25.80
CA ASP A 75 6.52 -19.97 -25.98
C ASP A 75 7.60 -20.97 -26.42
N SER A 76 8.63 -20.50 -27.12
CA SER A 76 9.78 -21.31 -27.49
C SER A 76 10.74 -21.51 -26.32
N LEU A 77 10.92 -20.50 -25.48
CA LEU A 77 11.79 -20.54 -24.30
C LEU A 77 11.28 -21.49 -23.22
N LYS A 78 9.98 -21.47 -22.94
CA LYS A 78 9.33 -22.35 -21.97
C LYS A 78 9.63 -23.83 -22.20
N LYS A 79 9.93 -24.22 -23.44
CA LYS A 79 10.20 -25.60 -23.82
C LYS A 79 11.67 -26.01 -23.68
N GLN A 80 12.56 -25.08 -23.27
CA GLN A 80 14.00 -25.38 -23.12
C GLN A 80 14.34 -25.69 -21.65
N GLU A 81 14.89 -26.90 -21.45
CA GLU A 81 15.26 -27.39 -20.11
C GLU A 81 16.34 -26.52 -19.44
N SER A 82 17.24 -25.92 -20.22
CA SER A 82 18.25 -24.95 -19.76
C SER A 82 17.62 -23.64 -19.21
N PHE A 83 16.53 -23.18 -19.82
CA PHE A 83 15.80 -22.01 -19.37
C PHE A 83 15.07 -22.28 -18.06
N GLN A 84 14.37 -23.39 -17.97
CA GLN A 84 13.70 -23.82 -16.73
C GLN A 84 14.70 -23.99 -15.57
N LYS A 85 15.83 -24.61 -15.84
CA LYS A 85 16.89 -24.81 -14.82
C LYS A 85 17.51 -23.49 -14.34
N TYR A 86 17.77 -22.56 -15.23
CA TYR A 86 18.29 -21.24 -14.84
C TYR A 86 17.27 -20.45 -14.04
N LEU A 87 15.99 -20.48 -14.41
CA LEU A 87 14.93 -19.85 -13.63
C LEU A 87 14.89 -20.42 -12.21
N MET A 88 15.02 -21.74 -12.06
CA MET A 88 15.10 -22.42 -10.76
C MET A 88 16.38 -22.06 -9.98
N ASP A 89 17.54 -21.99 -10.65
CA ASP A 89 18.80 -21.61 -10.01
C ASP A 89 18.84 -20.14 -9.57
N LYS A 90 18.12 -19.27 -10.29
CA LYS A 90 17.96 -17.85 -9.89
C LYS A 90 16.88 -17.68 -8.83
N ALA A 91 15.81 -18.45 -8.84
CA ALA A 91 14.80 -18.48 -7.78
C ALA A 91 15.41 -18.81 -6.40
N ALA A 92 16.49 -19.57 -6.36
CA ALA A 92 17.20 -19.88 -5.12
C ALA A 92 18.07 -18.74 -4.56
N THR A 93 18.16 -17.58 -5.18
CA THR A 93 19.14 -16.54 -4.83
C THR A 93 18.64 -15.11 -4.66
N GLN A 94 17.33 -14.81 -4.83
CA GLN A 94 16.77 -13.44 -4.64
C GLN A 94 15.24 -13.46 -4.48
N SER A 95 14.70 -12.89 -3.44
CA SER A 95 13.29 -12.65 -3.00
C SER A 95 12.14 -12.73 -4.06
N VAL A 96 10.93 -12.28 -3.77
CA VAL A 96 9.68 -12.23 -4.58
C VAL A 96 9.88 -12.22 -6.11
N TYR A 97 10.98 -11.64 -6.58
CA TYR A 97 11.45 -11.62 -7.97
C TYR A 97 11.73 -13.02 -8.54
N ASN A 98 12.12 -13.95 -7.68
CA ASN A 98 12.57 -15.30 -8.05
C ASN A 98 11.41 -16.30 -8.03
N TYR A 99 10.42 -16.08 -7.21
CA TYR A 99 9.15 -16.80 -7.26
C TYR A 99 8.49 -16.63 -8.63
N LEU A 100 8.49 -15.39 -9.13
CA LEU A 100 7.98 -15.07 -10.46
C LEU A 100 8.67 -15.86 -11.57
N LEU A 101 10.00 -15.97 -11.50
CA LEU A 101 10.79 -16.65 -12.54
C LEU A 101 10.66 -18.18 -12.48
N ALA A 102 10.51 -18.76 -11.29
CA ALA A 102 10.28 -20.20 -11.13
C ALA A 102 8.87 -20.59 -11.61
N ASP A 103 7.87 -19.79 -11.27
CA ASP A 103 6.49 -19.99 -11.70
C ASP A 103 6.30 -19.74 -13.21
N LEU A 104 7.07 -18.81 -13.80
CA LEU A 104 7.12 -18.59 -15.25
C LEU A 104 7.55 -19.82 -16.06
N ALA A 105 8.33 -20.70 -15.45
CA ALA A 105 8.77 -21.96 -16.10
C ALA A 105 7.64 -22.99 -16.18
N GLU A 106 6.71 -22.98 -15.22
CA GLU A 106 5.60 -23.93 -15.14
C GLU A 106 4.29 -23.39 -15.71
N TRP A 107 4.09 -22.07 -15.72
CA TRP A 107 2.80 -21.42 -16.02
C TRP A 107 2.65 -21.02 -17.49
N GLY A 108 1.41 -21.06 -17.96
CA GLY A 108 0.98 -20.39 -19.19
C GLY A 108 0.98 -18.86 -19.03
N LEU A 109 0.88 -18.12 -20.13
CA LEU A 109 0.75 -16.65 -20.10
C LEU A 109 -0.46 -16.19 -19.28
N GLU A 110 -1.53 -16.99 -19.22
CA GLU A 110 -2.72 -16.72 -18.41
C GLU A 110 -2.42 -16.78 -16.91
N GLU A 111 -1.61 -17.71 -16.47
CA GLU A 111 -1.24 -17.89 -15.06
C GLU A 111 -0.23 -16.84 -14.61
N LEU A 112 0.71 -16.45 -15.47
CA LEU A 112 1.56 -15.29 -15.29
C LEU A 112 0.73 -14.02 -15.14
N ASN A 113 -0.24 -13.86 -15.99
CA ASN A 113 -1.18 -12.76 -15.97
C ASN A 113 -1.91 -12.68 -14.66
N ASP A 114 -2.42 -13.79 -14.16
CA ASP A 114 -3.15 -13.88 -12.93
C ASP A 114 -2.25 -13.58 -11.70
N TRP A 115 -0.99 -14.03 -11.73
CA TRP A 115 0.00 -13.72 -10.71
C TRP A 115 0.40 -12.24 -10.73
N LEU A 116 0.60 -11.64 -11.91
CA LEU A 116 0.96 -10.23 -12.07
C LEU A 116 -0.13 -9.30 -11.55
N SER A 117 -1.40 -9.59 -11.84
CA SER A 117 -2.53 -8.81 -11.32
C SER A 117 -2.61 -8.87 -9.80
N ARG A 118 -2.20 -9.99 -9.19
CA ARG A 118 -2.24 -10.17 -7.72
C ARG A 118 -1.09 -9.48 -6.99
N ASN A 119 0.10 -9.40 -7.59
CA ASN A 119 1.30 -8.88 -6.92
C ASN A 119 1.64 -7.43 -7.27
N ALA A 120 0.92 -6.83 -8.18
CA ALA A 120 1.21 -5.52 -8.74
C ALA A 120 0.73 -4.33 -7.91
N TYR A 121 -0.07 -4.51 -6.89
CA TYR A 121 -0.69 -3.42 -6.15
C TYR A 121 -0.41 -3.49 -4.65
N LEU A 122 0.66 -2.86 -4.24
CA LEU A 122 0.79 -2.28 -2.90
C LEU A 122 0.39 -0.80 -3.06
N ASP A 123 -0.88 -0.50 -2.77
CA ASP A 123 -1.44 0.82 -3.03
C ASP A 123 -1.19 1.77 -1.84
N PRO A 124 -0.63 2.98 -2.07
CA PRO A 124 -0.52 4.00 -1.04
C PRO A 124 -1.86 4.40 -0.39
N ILE A 125 -2.98 4.11 -1.05
CA ILE A 125 -4.31 4.37 -0.51
C ILE A 125 -4.63 3.42 0.66
N PHE A 126 -4.16 2.16 0.64
CA PHE A 126 -4.26 1.28 1.81
C PHE A 126 -3.45 1.79 3.00
N ASP A 127 -2.35 2.50 2.76
CA ASP A 127 -1.61 3.16 3.84
C ASP A 127 -2.49 4.18 4.57
N ALA A 128 -3.32 4.95 3.86
CA ALA A 128 -4.26 5.89 4.49
C ALA A 128 -5.34 5.17 5.32
N VAL A 129 -5.83 4.01 4.86
CA VAL A 129 -6.77 3.18 5.66
C VAL A 129 -6.08 2.72 6.94
N ASN A 130 -4.87 2.16 6.83
CA ASN A 130 -4.10 1.67 7.97
C ASN A 130 -3.77 2.81 8.95
N ILE A 131 -3.26 3.93 8.47
CA ILE A 131 -2.92 5.09 9.30
C ILE A 131 -4.13 5.57 10.08
N ASN A 132 -5.27 5.76 9.43
CA ASN A 132 -6.48 6.24 10.09
C ASN A 132 -7.05 5.21 11.07
N PHE A 133 -7.07 3.93 10.72
CA PHE A 133 -7.56 2.88 11.60
C PHE A 133 -6.62 2.65 12.79
N THR A 134 -5.31 2.58 12.57
CA THR A 134 -4.31 2.47 13.63
C THR A 134 -4.31 3.69 14.54
N SER A 135 -4.51 4.89 14.00
CA SER A 135 -4.68 6.12 14.78
C SER A 135 -5.93 6.09 15.63
N ALA A 136 -7.04 5.52 15.12
CA ALA A 136 -8.27 5.32 15.89
C ALA A 136 -8.09 4.29 17.01
N LEU A 137 -7.30 3.23 16.77
CA LEU A 137 -6.90 2.24 17.78
C LEU A 137 -5.99 2.87 18.84
N ASN A 138 -5.15 3.80 18.43
CA ASN A 138 -4.10 4.42 19.25
C ASN A 138 -3.08 3.40 19.81
N PHE A 139 -2.78 2.36 19.06
CA PHE A 139 -1.65 1.44 19.28
C PHE A 139 -1.22 0.77 17.95
N VAL A 140 0.03 0.29 17.91
CA VAL A 140 0.57 -0.51 16.81
C VAL A 140 0.61 -1.96 17.26
N GLN A 141 0.07 -2.86 16.44
CA GLN A 141 0.18 -4.29 16.70
C GLN A 141 1.66 -4.71 16.54
N ARG A 142 2.15 -5.53 17.46
CA ARG A 142 3.54 -5.95 17.49
C ARG A 142 3.65 -7.45 17.76
N VAL A 143 4.73 -8.03 17.26
CA VAL A 143 5.16 -9.42 17.53
C VAL A 143 6.58 -9.37 18.09
N ASP A 144 6.96 -10.29 18.98
CA ASP A 144 8.14 -10.11 19.79
C ASP A 144 9.15 -11.27 19.75
N PRO A 145 9.83 -11.51 18.62
CA PRO A 145 10.89 -12.49 18.54
C PRO A 145 12.18 -12.05 19.28
N LEU A 146 12.94 -13.02 19.77
CA LEU A 146 14.27 -12.82 20.34
C LEU A 146 15.34 -12.82 19.24
N ALA A 147 16.15 -11.78 19.20
CA ALA A 147 17.25 -11.60 18.26
C ALA A 147 18.60 -11.42 18.95
N LEU A 148 19.68 -11.67 18.22
CA LEU A 148 21.06 -11.49 18.68
C LEU A 148 21.82 -10.57 17.72
N ASP A 149 22.51 -9.60 18.28
CA ASP A 149 23.49 -8.74 17.64
C ASP A 149 24.74 -9.57 17.31
N LEU A 150 24.96 -9.87 16.04
CA LEU A 150 26.01 -10.81 15.63
C LEU A 150 27.33 -10.13 15.27
N ASP A 151 27.33 -8.89 14.87
CA ASP A 151 28.52 -8.13 14.45
C ASP A 151 29.01 -7.13 15.52
N GLY A 152 28.16 -6.75 16.48
CA GLY A 152 28.53 -6.00 17.69
C GLY A 152 28.37 -4.49 17.56
N ASP A 153 27.55 -4.01 16.65
CA ASP A 153 27.23 -2.57 16.50
C ASP A 153 25.84 -2.21 17.06
N GLY A 154 25.08 -3.20 17.51
CA GLY A 154 23.76 -3.07 18.15
C GLY A 154 22.72 -3.94 17.44
N LEU A 155 21.51 -4.01 17.98
CA LEU A 155 20.41 -4.67 17.31
C LEU A 155 19.72 -3.69 16.36
N GLU A 156 19.79 -3.97 15.07
CA GLU A 156 19.13 -3.16 14.06
C GLU A 156 17.88 -3.86 13.50
N THR A 157 16.95 -3.04 13.05
CA THR A 157 15.73 -3.55 12.44
C THR A 157 15.41 -2.83 11.12
N VAL A 158 14.60 -3.45 10.30
CA VAL A 158 13.95 -2.82 9.13
C VAL A 158 12.45 -2.63 9.40
N SER A 159 11.88 -1.59 8.81
CA SER A 159 10.48 -1.22 9.07
C SER A 159 9.49 -2.24 8.48
N SER A 160 8.25 -2.25 8.99
CA SER A 160 7.16 -3.10 8.50
C SER A 160 6.74 -2.82 7.04
N ASN A 161 7.29 -1.78 6.42
CA ASN A 161 7.07 -1.45 5.01
C ASN A 161 8.20 -1.96 4.09
N SER A 162 9.12 -2.78 4.61
CA SER A 162 10.22 -3.37 3.83
C SER A 162 9.78 -4.42 2.81
N GLY A 163 8.53 -4.90 2.90
CA GLY A 163 7.97 -5.95 2.05
C GLY A 163 8.20 -7.37 2.57
N ILE A 164 8.82 -7.52 3.74
CA ILE A 164 9.01 -8.82 4.38
C ILE A 164 7.68 -9.28 4.98
N THR A 165 7.31 -10.54 4.73
CA THR A 165 6.09 -11.16 5.28
C THR A 165 6.43 -12.44 6.02
N PHE A 166 5.79 -12.67 7.18
CA PHE A 166 5.98 -13.87 7.97
C PHE A 166 4.69 -14.29 8.69
N ASP A 167 4.49 -15.59 8.89
CA ASP A 167 3.34 -16.16 9.60
C ASP A 167 3.68 -16.35 11.09
N PHE A 168 3.44 -15.31 11.91
CA PHE A 168 3.81 -15.38 13.33
C PHE A 168 2.88 -16.25 14.16
N ASP A 169 1.60 -16.27 13.89
CA ASP A 169 0.60 -17.00 14.70
C ASP A 169 0.26 -18.41 14.18
N GLY A 170 0.84 -18.79 13.03
CA GLY A 170 0.70 -20.11 12.44
C GLY A 170 -0.68 -20.35 11.81
N ASP A 171 -1.39 -19.31 11.41
CA ASP A 171 -2.74 -19.40 10.82
C ASP A 171 -2.73 -19.64 9.29
N GLY A 172 -1.55 -19.65 8.67
CA GLY A 172 -1.33 -19.81 7.23
C GLY A 172 -1.41 -18.52 6.44
N LEU A 173 -1.45 -17.37 7.13
CA LEU A 173 -1.42 -16.04 6.52
C LEU A 173 -0.11 -15.33 6.89
N LYS A 174 0.79 -15.19 5.95
CA LYS A 174 1.97 -14.35 6.13
C LYS A 174 1.57 -12.88 6.13
N THR A 175 1.99 -12.13 7.15
CA THR A 175 1.68 -10.71 7.33
C THR A 175 2.95 -9.89 7.25
N GLY A 176 2.87 -8.69 6.66
CA GLY A 176 3.96 -7.73 6.62
C GLY A 176 4.43 -7.36 8.01
N THR A 177 5.74 -7.29 8.22
CA THR A 177 6.33 -7.12 9.55
C THR A 177 7.60 -6.30 9.47
N GLY A 178 7.90 -5.58 10.57
CA GLY A 178 9.27 -5.21 10.85
C GLY A 178 10.15 -6.45 10.99
N TRP A 179 11.44 -6.34 10.76
CA TRP A 179 12.34 -7.49 10.73
C TRP A 179 13.68 -7.14 11.34
N VAL A 180 14.47 -8.15 11.72
CA VAL A 180 15.86 -7.96 12.10
C VAL A 180 16.71 -7.58 10.88
N ALA A 181 17.72 -6.74 11.05
CA ALA A 181 18.65 -6.43 9.96
C ALA A 181 19.47 -7.66 9.53
N LYS A 182 20.03 -7.62 8.32
CA LYS A 182 20.70 -8.77 7.68
C LYS A 182 21.99 -9.25 8.38
N ASP A 183 22.63 -8.38 9.18
CA ASP A 183 23.86 -8.62 9.94
C ASP A 183 23.59 -9.23 11.32
N ASP A 184 22.34 -9.15 11.78
CA ASP A 184 21.82 -9.76 13.00
C ASP A 184 21.01 -11.04 12.72
N GLY A 185 20.51 -11.70 13.78
CA GLY A 185 19.74 -12.94 13.58
C GLY A 185 18.78 -13.28 14.69
N PHE A 186 17.66 -13.93 14.32
CA PHE A 186 16.71 -14.49 15.28
C PHE A 186 17.20 -15.79 15.90
N LEU A 187 16.92 -15.97 17.19
CA LEU A 187 17.04 -17.27 17.83
C LEU A 187 15.85 -18.14 17.42
N VAL A 188 16.09 -19.34 16.91
CA VAL A 188 15.06 -20.20 16.32
C VAL A 188 15.24 -21.67 16.73
N TRP A 189 14.13 -22.41 16.68
CA TRP A 189 14.10 -23.85 16.89
C TRP A 189 13.18 -24.51 15.84
N ASP A 190 13.76 -25.23 14.91
CA ASP A 190 13.06 -26.07 13.93
C ASP A 190 12.37 -27.24 14.66
N ARG A 191 11.18 -26.98 15.21
CA ARG A 191 10.44 -27.94 16.07
C ARG A 191 9.77 -29.05 15.29
N ASN A 192 9.43 -28.82 14.05
CA ASN A 192 8.79 -29.80 13.18
C ASN A 192 9.81 -30.66 12.41
N GLY A 193 11.11 -30.26 12.40
CA GLY A 193 12.22 -30.99 11.81
C GLY A 193 12.23 -30.98 10.28
N ASN A 194 11.60 -29.99 9.67
CA ASN A 194 11.52 -29.89 8.20
C ASN A 194 12.69 -29.14 7.55
N GLY A 195 13.56 -28.53 8.37
CA GLY A 195 14.79 -27.86 7.96
C GLY A 195 14.63 -26.37 7.61
N THR A 196 13.45 -25.79 7.82
CA THR A 196 13.14 -24.37 7.64
C THR A 196 12.48 -23.80 8.89
N ILE A 197 12.21 -22.52 8.93
CA ILE A 197 11.43 -21.82 9.97
C ILE A 197 10.18 -21.25 9.31
N ASP A 198 9.03 -21.84 9.61
CA ASP A 198 7.79 -21.59 8.85
C ASP A 198 6.88 -20.56 9.52
N ASN A 199 6.91 -20.51 10.86
CA ASN A 199 5.99 -19.67 11.63
C ASN A 199 6.55 -19.30 13.00
N GLY A 200 5.88 -18.39 13.70
CA GLY A 200 6.31 -17.88 15.00
C GLY A 200 6.35 -18.91 16.12
N GLY A 201 5.74 -20.09 15.98
CA GLY A 201 5.91 -21.19 16.93
C GLY A 201 7.32 -21.77 16.97
N GLU A 202 8.16 -21.44 15.98
CA GLU A 202 9.57 -21.82 15.85
C GLU A 202 10.53 -20.67 16.16
N LEU A 203 10.00 -19.46 16.41
CA LEU A 203 10.69 -18.31 16.96
C LEU A 203 10.52 -18.26 18.50
N PHE A 204 11.46 -17.65 19.19
CA PHE A 204 11.34 -17.37 20.62
C PHE A 204 10.59 -16.04 20.80
N GLY A 205 9.28 -16.09 21.06
CA GLY A 205 8.40 -14.95 21.20
C GLY A 205 7.04 -15.36 21.79
N VAL A 206 6.04 -14.46 21.71
CA VAL A 206 4.69 -14.68 22.27
C VAL A 206 3.94 -15.85 21.65
N ASP A 207 4.30 -16.32 20.48
CA ASP A 207 3.67 -17.46 19.82
C ASP A 207 4.34 -18.81 20.14
N PHE A 208 5.45 -18.76 20.86
CA PHE A 208 6.13 -19.95 21.35
C PHE A 208 5.30 -20.65 22.44
N VAL A 209 5.00 -21.93 22.24
CA VAL A 209 4.27 -22.74 23.22
C VAL A 209 5.26 -23.43 24.15
N LYS A 210 5.23 -23.08 25.44
CA LYS A 210 6.06 -23.62 26.50
C LYS A 210 5.71 -25.05 26.87
N SER A 211 6.56 -25.71 27.60
CA SER A 211 6.41 -27.10 28.10
C SER A 211 5.10 -27.31 28.89
N ASN A 212 4.58 -26.26 29.52
CA ASN A 212 3.32 -26.32 30.28
C ASN A 212 2.06 -26.13 29.38
N GLY A 213 2.24 -25.95 28.05
CA GLY A 213 1.16 -25.75 27.06
C GLY A 213 0.63 -24.31 26.99
N GLN A 214 1.23 -23.37 27.69
CA GLN A 214 0.89 -21.95 27.60
C GLN A 214 1.83 -21.25 26.63
N LYS A 215 1.35 -20.19 25.98
CA LYS A 215 2.21 -19.29 25.18
C LYS A 215 3.17 -18.54 26.11
N ALA A 216 4.33 -18.20 25.61
CA ALA A 216 5.29 -17.37 26.33
C ALA A 216 4.79 -15.91 26.40
N SER A 217 5.30 -15.15 27.37
CA SER A 217 5.00 -13.73 27.48
C SER A 217 5.92 -12.85 26.62
N ASP A 218 7.08 -13.36 26.29
CA ASP A 218 8.14 -12.73 25.48
C ASP A 218 9.20 -13.78 25.09
N GLY A 219 10.16 -13.37 24.26
CA GLY A 219 11.20 -14.28 23.78
C GLY A 219 12.12 -14.83 24.87
N PHE A 220 12.44 -14.03 25.88
CA PHE A 220 13.22 -14.53 27.01
C PHE A 220 12.42 -15.46 27.93
N ASP A 221 11.10 -15.26 28.08
CA ASP A 221 10.23 -16.20 28.80
C ASP A 221 10.14 -17.54 28.07
N ALA A 222 10.12 -17.50 26.73
CA ALA A 222 10.21 -18.70 25.91
C ALA A 222 11.54 -19.46 26.15
N LEU A 223 12.66 -18.73 26.16
CA LEU A 223 13.98 -19.36 26.36
C LEU A 223 14.18 -19.85 27.79
N ARG A 224 13.62 -19.18 28.82
CA ARG A 224 13.62 -19.65 30.22
C ARG A 224 12.93 -21.00 30.42
N ASP A 225 11.95 -21.35 29.58
CA ASP A 225 11.30 -22.66 29.63
C ASP A 225 12.27 -23.81 29.29
N LEU A 226 13.36 -23.50 28.54
CA LEU A 226 14.38 -24.43 28.11
C LEU A 226 15.60 -24.46 29.03
N ASP A 227 15.74 -23.52 30.01
CA ASP A 227 16.76 -23.55 31.05
C ASP A 227 16.46 -24.73 32.00
N SER A 228 16.97 -25.91 31.64
CA SER A 228 16.64 -27.18 32.29
C SER A 228 17.27 -27.29 33.66
N ASN A 229 18.43 -26.65 33.88
CA ASN A 229 19.16 -26.67 35.14
C ASN A 229 18.76 -25.49 36.06
N ARG A 230 18.04 -24.47 35.52
CA ARG A 230 17.54 -23.28 36.22
C ARG A 230 18.62 -22.42 36.83
N ASP A 231 19.76 -22.31 36.18
CA ASP A 231 20.87 -21.47 36.68
C ASP A 231 20.79 -20.02 36.16
N GLY A 232 19.79 -19.71 35.28
CA GLY A 232 19.58 -18.39 34.71
C GLY A 232 20.45 -18.11 33.50
N ILE A 233 21.09 -19.13 32.98
CA ILE A 233 21.94 -19.09 31.79
C ILE A 233 21.54 -20.24 30.87
N PHE A 234 21.17 -19.95 29.64
CA PHE A 234 20.94 -20.98 28.64
C PHE A 234 22.24 -21.34 27.95
N ASP A 235 22.82 -22.52 28.27
CA ASP A 235 24.14 -22.97 27.79
C ASP A 235 24.16 -24.48 27.43
N VAL A 236 25.36 -25.00 27.15
CA VAL A 236 25.56 -26.42 26.76
C VAL A 236 25.11 -27.44 27.84
N LYS A 237 24.79 -27.00 29.04
CA LYS A 237 24.25 -27.88 30.10
C LYS A 237 22.74 -28.06 29.95
N ASP A 238 22.09 -27.29 29.12
CA ASP A 238 20.64 -27.37 28.84
C ASP A 238 20.38 -28.36 27.71
N GLU A 239 19.35 -29.18 27.89
CA GLU A 239 19.08 -30.32 26.99
C GLU A 239 18.90 -29.90 25.53
N GLN A 240 18.33 -28.72 25.28
CA GLN A 240 17.98 -28.23 23.93
C GLN A 240 19.02 -27.30 23.30
N PHE A 241 20.13 -26.99 24.00
CA PHE A 241 21.12 -26.03 23.50
C PHE A 241 21.65 -26.38 22.09
N GLY A 242 21.86 -27.65 21.80
CA GLY A 242 22.36 -28.14 20.53
C GLY A 242 21.32 -28.16 19.39
N GLU A 243 20.05 -27.97 19.71
CA GLU A 243 18.94 -28.01 18.77
C GLU A 243 18.64 -26.60 18.19
N LEU A 244 19.07 -25.54 18.92
CA LEU A 244 18.76 -24.15 18.54
C LEU A 244 19.73 -23.67 17.46
N LYS A 245 19.19 -22.79 16.61
CA LYS A 245 19.94 -22.13 15.55
C LYS A 245 19.74 -20.63 15.61
N ILE A 246 20.61 -19.91 14.93
CA ILE A 246 20.41 -18.51 14.55
C ILE A 246 19.99 -18.48 13.09
N TRP A 247 18.89 -17.80 12.84
CA TRP A 247 18.45 -17.46 11.49
C TRP A 247 18.88 -16.04 11.17
N GLN A 248 19.88 -15.92 10.31
CA GLN A 248 20.37 -14.68 9.76
C GLN A 248 19.83 -14.53 8.36
N ASP A 249 18.73 -13.78 8.21
CA ASP A 249 18.05 -13.55 6.92
C ASP A 249 18.90 -12.59 6.07
N LEU A 250 19.80 -13.16 5.28
CA LEU A 250 20.80 -12.42 4.51
C LEU A 250 20.22 -11.69 3.31
N ASN A 251 19.14 -12.20 2.75
CA ASN A 251 18.46 -11.63 1.57
C ASN A 251 17.22 -10.80 1.93
N GLN A 252 16.83 -10.80 3.22
CA GLN A 252 15.71 -10.03 3.77
C GLN A 252 14.36 -10.36 3.11
N ASP A 253 14.08 -11.66 2.92
CA ASP A 253 12.83 -12.11 2.30
C ASP A 253 11.85 -12.82 3.26
N GLY A 254 12.25 -13.06 4.51
CA GLY A 254 11.43 -13.74 5.52
C GLY A 254 11.25 -15.24 5.27
N ILE A 255 12.16 -15.86 4.50
CA ILE A 255 12.17 -17.30 4.21
C ILE A 255 13.48 -17.91 4.71
N ALA A 256 13.40 -18.84 5.64
CA ALA A 256 14.58 -19.44 6.23
C ALA A 256 15.25 -20.46 5.28
N GLU A 257 16.34 -20.07 4.67
CA GLU A 257 17.12 -20.92 3.79
C GLU A 257 18.23 -21.66 4.55
N ALA A 258 18.67 -22.81 4.04
CA ALA A 258 19.65 -23.65 4.72
C ALA A 258 21.01 -22.96 4.96
N ASN A 259 21.41 -21.99 4.14
CA ASN A 259 22.64 -21.21 4.28
C ASN A 259 22.51 -20.08 5.33
N GLU A 260 21.31 -19.74 5.75
CA GLU A 260 20.97 -18.71 6.73
C GLU A 260 20.78 -19.27 8.13
N LEU A 261 20.59 -20.59 8.24
CA LEU A 261 20.41 -21.30 9.51
C LEU A 261 21.72 -21.91 10.00
N LYS A 262 22.28 -21.35 11.06
CA LYS A 262 23.50 -21.87 11.68
C LYS A 262 23.28 -22.18 13.17
N SER A 263 23.95 -23.22 13.69
CA SER A 263 23.91 -23.51 15.11
C SER A 263 24.54 -22.39 15.96
N LEU A 264 24.19 -22.33 17.21
CA LEU A 264 24.82 -21.39 18.18
C LEU A 264 26.35 -21.54 18.17
N ASP A 265 26.87 -22.78 18.14
CA ASP A 265 28.31 -23.06 18.04
C ASP A 265 28.89 -22.54 16.70
N GLY A 266 28.12 -22.60 15.62
CA GLY A 266 28.50 -22.05 14.30
C GLY A 266 28.69 -20.52 14.29
N HIS A 267 28.08 -19.82 15.23
CA HIS A 267 28.29 -18.41 15.52
C HIS A 267 29.22 -18.16 16.73
N ASN A 268 29.87 -19.22 17.22
CA ASN A 268 30.73 -19.17 18.40
C ASN A 268 30.02 -18.73 19.70
N ILE A 269 28.69 -18.95 19.78
CA ILE A 269 27.86 -18.59 20.94
C ILE A 269 27.84 -19.76 21.90
N THR A 270 28.21 -19.52 23.15
CA THR A 270 28.34 -20.55 24.18
C THR A 270 27.32 -20.47 25.29
N ALA A 271 26.70 -19.29 25.47
CA ALA A 271 25.66 -19.09 26.46
C ALA A 271 24.86 -17.84 26.17
N ILE A 272 23.57 -17.83 26.54
CA ILE A 272 22.69 -16.66 26.54
C ILE A 272 22.26 -16.40 27.97
N ASN A 273 22.47 -15.18 28.46
CA ASN A 273 22.11 -14.77 29.79
C ASN A 273 20.61 -14.43 29.85
N LEU A 274 19.88 -15.01 30.79
CA LEU A 274 18.44 -14.80 30.94
C LEU A 274 18.10 -13.67 31.94
N ASP A 275 19.10 -13.00 32.51
CA ASP A 275 18.93 -11.75 33.27
C ASP A 275 18.89 -10.57 32.29
N ILE A 276 17.77 -9.84 32.30
CA ILE A 276 17.44 -8.86 31.28
C ILE A 276 17.12 -7.50 31.86
N GLU A 277 17.40 -6.45 31.12
CA GLU A 277 16.98 -5.08 31.39
C GLU A 277 15.86 -4.66 30.43
N LYS A 278 14.85 -3.95 30.95
CA LYS A 278 13.79 -3.39 30.11
C LYS A 278 14.33 -2.23 29.29
N SER A 279 13.93 -2.19 28.04
CA SER A 279 14.23 -1.10 27.11
C SER A 279 12.96 -0.53 26.50
N THR A 280 13.05 0.64 25.91
CA THR A 280 11.98 1.30 25.11
C THR A 280 12.62 1.98 23.91
N GLU A 281 13.69 1.40 23.40
CA GLU A 281 14.40 1.92 22.23
C GLU A 281 13.58 1.69 20.98
N ASP A 282 13.32 2.77 20.24
CA ASP A 282 12.68 2.71 18.92
C ASP A 282 13.76 2.56 17.85
N ASN A 283 13.59 1.56 16.99
CA ASN A 283 14.49 1.28 15.89
C ASN A 283 13.64 1.03 14.61
N ASN A 284 13.57 2.01 13.75
CA ASN A 284 12.78 1.97 12.50
C ASN A 284 11.28 1.65 12.70
N GLY A 285 10.67 2.14 13.79
CA GLY A 285 9.27 1.89 14.14
C GLY A 285 9.02 0.58 14.88
N ASN A 286 10.05 -0.23 15.09
CA ASN A 286 10.04 -1.39 15.98
C ASN A 286 10.58 -0.98 17.35
N LEU A 287 10.27 -1.75 18.41
CA LEU A 287 10.81 -1.49 19.74
C LEU A 287 11.75 -2.63 20.16
N ILE A 288 12.86 -2.27 20.78
CA ILE A 288 13.65 -3.21 21.56
C ILE A 288 13.10 -3.12 22.98
N SER A 289 12.31 -4.11 23.42
CA SER A 289 11.56 -4.07 24.69
C SER A 289 12.34 -4.62 25.88
N ALA A 290 13.31 -5.48 25.61
CA ALA A 290 14.22 -5.99 26.64
C ALA A 290 15.59 -6.31 26.03
N ILE A 291 16.64 -6.14 26.82
CA ILE A 291 18.02 -6.40 26.43
C ILE A 291 18.65 -7.34 27.45
N GLY A 292 19.25 -8.41 26.98
CA GLY A 292 20.14 -9.32 27.69
C GLY A 292 21.52 -9.38 27.03
N SER A 293 22.31 -10.35 27.39
CA SER A 293 23.65 -10.55 26.82
C SER A 293 23.91 -12.02 26.50
N TYR A 294 24.86 -12.28 25.62
CA TYR A 294 25.33 -13.62 25.33
C TYR A 294 26.86 -13.72 25.40
N SER A 295 27.39 -14.91 25.48
CA SER A 295 28.84 -15.20 25.61
C SER A 295 29.34 -15.95 24.39
N ARG A 296 30.56 -15.64 23.94
CA ARG A 296 31.26 -16.34 22.86
C ARG A 296 32.37 -17.25 23.36
N GLY A 297 32.74 -18.28 22.61
CA GLY A 297 33.74 -19.30 23.00
C GLY A 297 35.19 -18.81 23.06
N ASP A 298 35.48 -17.62 22.55
CA ASP A 298 36.79 -16.97 22.67
C ASP A 298 36.99 -16.25 24.02
N GLY A 299 36.00 -16.35 24.92
CA GLY A 299 36.03 -15.71 26.23
C GLY A 299 35.59 -14.23 26.22
N THR A 300 35.18 -13.67 25.06
CA THR A 300 34.55 -12.40 24.98
C THR A 300 33.09 -12.53 25.44
N SER A 301 32.83 -12.20 26.67
CA SER A 301 31.48 -11.94 27.16
C SER A 301 31.26 -10.45 27.13
N GLY A 302 30.34 -10.00 26.28
CA GLY A 302 29.81 -8.66 26.36
C GLY A 302 30.54 -7.56 25.61
N LEU A 303 31.54 -7.81 24.73
CA LEU A 303 32.16 -6.76 23.92
C LEU A 303 32.62 -7.33 22.58
N VAL A 304 31.88 -7.11 21.52
CA VAL A 304 32.36 -7.20 20.14
C VAL A 304 32.67 -5.79 19.67
N ASN A 305 33.90 -5.53 19.18
CA ASN A 305 34.36 -4.21 18.73
C ASN A 305 34.18 -3.04 19.73
N GLY A 306 34.05 -3.35 21.04
CA GLY A 306 33.79 -2.36 22.08
C GLY A 306 32.32 -2.19 22.46
N ASN A 307 31.40 -2.83 21.75
CA ASN A 307 29.98 -2.94 22.06
C ASN A 307 29.64 -4.24 22.77
N GLN A 308 28.52 -4.31 23.44
CA GLN A 308 28.08 -5.50 24.14
C GLN A 308 27.54 -6.54 23.14
N SER A 309 27.80 -7.83 23.36
CA SER A 309 27.09 -8.92 22.66
C SER A 309 25.65 -8.96 23.17
N LEU A 310 24.74 -8.34 22.44
CA LEU A 310 23.37 -8.12 22.86
C LEU A 310 22.47 -9.25 22.41
N ALA A 311 21.55 -9.67 23.26
CA ALA A 311 20.37 -10.43 22.92
C ALA A 311 19.17 -9.54 23.27
N GLY A 312 18.24 -9.35 22.36
CA GLY A 312 17.13 -8.43 22.58
C GLY A 312 15.80 -8.98 22.14
N ASN A 313 14.76 -8.60 22.86
CA ASN A 313 13.39 -8.87 22.51
C ASN A 313 12.93 -7.75 21.58
N LEU A 314 12.64 -8.11 20.32
CA LEU A 314 12.21 -7.15 19.30
C LEU A 314 10.69 -7.14 19.19
N ASP A 315 10.06 -6.04 19.61
CA ASP A 315 8.63 -5.84 19.37
C ASP A 315 8.46 -5.27 17.96
N LEU A 316 8.35 -6.16 16.97
CA LEU A 316 8.26 -5.81 15.55
C LEU A 316 6.86 -5.31 15.21
N ALA A 317 6.79 -4.18 14.49
CA ALA A 317 5.53 -3.63 14.01
C ALA A 317 4.94 -4.51 12.91
N SER A 318 3.65 -4.84 13.01
CA SER A 318 2.92 -5.60 12.00
C SER A 318 2.21 -4.66 11.02
N ASN A 319 2.28 -5.01 9.73
CA ASN A 319 1.53 -4.32 8.67
C ASN A 319 0.63 -5.32 7.93
N PRO A 320 -0.65 -5.45 8.34
CA PRO A 320 -1.57 -6.44 7.78
C PRO A 320 -1.99 -6.17 6.33
N PHE A 321 -1.59 -5.05 5.73
CA PHE A 321 -1.82 -4.78 4.31
C PHE A 321 -0.84 -5.51 3.40
N TYR A 322 0.36 -5.84 3.90
CA TYR A 322 1.29 -6.74 3.25
C TYR A 322 1.01 -8.14 3.75
N ARG A 323 0.45 -8.98 2.90
CA ARG A 323 0.07 -10.35 3.29
C ARG A 323 0.12 -11.32 2.13
N GLU A 324 0.31 -12.58 2.44
CA GLU A 324 0.31 -13.69 1.51
C GLU A 324 -0.36 -14.90 2.14
N TYR A 325 -1.35 -15.48 1.43
CA TYR A 325 -1.92 -16.77 1.81
C TYR A 325 -1.04 -17.90 1.32
N THR A 326 -0.72 -18.85 2.19
CA THR A 326 0.11 -20.02 1.84
C THR A 326 -0.65 -21.04 1.00
N ASP A 327 -2.01 -21.03 1.07
CA ASP A 327 -2.90 -21.84 0.24
C ASP A 327 -3.52 -21.02 -0.88
N ARG A 328 -3.56 -21.55 -2.10
CA ARG A 328 -4.15 -20.90 -3.27
C ARG A 328 -5.44 -21.56 -3.70
N ILE A 329 -6.39 -20.76 -4.16
CA ILE A 329 -7.70 -21.21 -4.65
C ILE A 329 -7.70 -21.15 -6.18
N ALA A 330 -7.92 -22.31 -6.82
CA ALA A 330 -8.03 -22.38 -8.26
C ALA A 330 -9.24 -21.59 -8.78
N LEU A 331 -9.02 -20.71 -9.76
CA LEU A 331 -10.07 -19.88 -10.36
C LEU A 331 -10.78 -20.62 -11.50
N ASP A 332 -12.10 -20.49 -11.55
CA ASP A 332 -12.88 -20.89 -12.73
C ASP A 332 -12.83 -19.79 -13.82
N ASP A 333 -13.28 -20.13 -15.04
CA ASP A 333 -13.22 -19.21 -16.18
C ASP A 333 -14.03 -17.92 -15.96
N THR A 334 -15.10 -18.00 -15.19
CA THR A 334 -15.89 -16.80 -14.83
C THR A 334 -15.12 -15.89 -13.90
N ALA A 335 -14.49 -16.43 -12.86
CA ALA A 335 -13.69 -15.65 -11.93
C ALA A 335 -12.48 -15.00 -12.63
N LYS A 336 -11.82 -15.73 -13.55
CA LYS A 336 -10.71 -15.17 -14.34
C LYS A 336 -11.11 -13.95 -15.18
N SER A 337 -12.36 -13.87 -15.64
CA SER A 337 -12.86 -12.73 -16.43
C SER A 337 -13.28 -11.52 -15.59
N LEU A 338 -13.40 -11.66 -14.27
CA LEU A 338 -13.79 -10.57 -13.37
C LEU A 338 -12.60 -9.64 -13.10
N PRO A 339 -12.85 -8.38 -12.71
CA PRO A 339 -11.79 -7.51 -12.22
C PRO A 339 -11.15 -8.08 -10.95
N ASP A 340 -9.88 -7.77 -10.73
CA ASP A 340 -9.14 -8.29 -9.59
C ASP A 340 -8.40 -7.18 -8.86
N MET A 341 -8.18 -7.38 -7.58
CA MET A 341 -7.26 -6.61 -6.77
C MET A 341 -6.79 -7.43 -5.57
N LYS A 342 -5.64 -7.06 -5.04
CA LYS A 342 -5.11 -7.66 -3.83
C LYS A 342 -6.04 -7.36 -2.65
N GLY A 343 -6.32 -8.36 -1.85
CA GLY A 343 -7.02 -8.15 -0.59
C GLY A 343 -6.12 -7.50 0.48
N SER A 344 -6.69 -7.20 1.63
CA SER A 344 -5.97 -6.65 2.78
C SER A 344 -6.45 -7.27 4.09
N GLY A 345 -5.63 -7.20 5.12
CA GLY A 345 -5.96 -7.80 6.41
C GLY A 345 -6.30 -9.28 6.27
N ALA A 346 -7.50 -9.67 6.67
CA ALA A 346 -7.95 -11.05 6.66
C ALA A 346 -8.80 -11.44 5.44
N VAL A 347 -8.89 -10.61 4.39
CA VAL A 347 -9.59 -10.97 3.15
C VAL A 347 -8.61 -11.38 2.05
N ARG A 348 -8.94 -12.43 1.31
CA ARG A 348 -8.17 -12.90 0.15
C ARG A 348 -8.29 -11.95 -1.03
N ASP A 349 -7.43 -12.13 -2.01
CA ASP A 349 -7.52 -11.41 -3.27
C ASP A 349 -8.90 -11.61 -3.90
N LEU A 350 -9.40 -10.58 -4.58
CA LEU A 350 -10.82 -10.43 -4.90
C LEU A 350 -11.37 -11.60 -5.74
N ARG A 351 -10.61 -12.05 -6.74
CA ARG A 351 -11.00 -13.23 -7.55
C ARG A 351 -11.01 -14.52 -6.75
N GLU A 352 -9.98 -14.77 -5.92
CA GLU A 352 -9.95 -15.94 -5.04
C GLU A 352 -11.10 -15.92 -4.04
N ALA A 353 -11.34 -14.76 -3.43
CA ALA A 353 -12.46 -14.55 -2.52
C ALA A 353 -13.81 -14.84 -3.19
N SER A 354 -13.96 -14.48 -4.49
CA SER A 354 -15.18 -14.74 -5.27
C SER A 354 -15.47 -16.23 -5.46
N MET A 355 -14.45 -17.10 -5.36
CA MET A 355 -14.63 -18.55 -5.38
C MET A 355 -15.22 -19.11 -4.08
N LEU A 356 -15.04 -18.39 -2.96
CA LEU A 356 -15.55 -18.77 -1.65
C LEU A 356 -17.00 -18.29 -1.41
N ASN A 357 -17.43 -17.22 -2.10
CA ASN A 357 -18.71 -16.57 -1.87
C ASN A 357 -19.40 -16.22 -3.20
N THR A 358 -20.49 -16.91 -3.50
CA THR A 358 -21.29 -16.64 -4.71
C THR A 358 -21.94 -15.26 -4.70
N GLY A 359 -22.25 -14.71 -3.52
CA GLY A 359 -22.75 -13.34 -3.33
C GLY A 359 -21.72 -12.32 -3.75
N LEU A 360 -20.46 -12.53 -3.36
CA LEU A 360 -19.33 -11.69 -3.81
C LEU A 360 -19.15 -11.78 -5.32
N LYS A 361 -19.15 -12.99 -5.89
CA LYS A 361 -19.00 -13.18 -7.33
C LYS A 361 -20.09 -12.45 -8.12
N SER A 362 -21.35 -12.48 -7.64
CA SER A 362 -22.46 -11.72 -8.23
C SER A 362 -22.25 -10.22 -8.09
N ALA A 363 -21.91 -9.73 -6.89
CA ALA A 363 -21.69 -8.31 -6.63
C ALA A 363 -20.54 -7.74 -7.50
N LEU A 364 -19.46 -8.50 -7.63
CA LEU A 364 -18.32 -8.13 -8.47
C LEU A 364 -18.68 -8.10 -9.96
N SER A 365 -19.47 -9.07 -10.43
CA SER A 365 -19.96 -9.08 -11.80
C SER A 365 -20.90 -7.90 -12.09
N GLU A 366 -21.81 -7.56 -11.18
CA GLU A 366 -22.69 -6.39 -11.29
C GLU A 366 -21.89 -5.08 -11.28
N TYR A 367 -20.88 -5.00 -10.39
CA TYR A 367 -19.97 -3.85 -10.30
C TYR A 367 -19.18 -3.65 -11.61
N ALA A 368 -18.67 -4.73 -12.18
CA ALA A 368 -17.92 -4.69 -13.45
C ALA A 368 -18.78 -4.26 -14.65
N GLN A 369 -20.10 -4.46 -14.60
CA GLN A 369 -21.05 -4.11 -15.65
C GLN A 369 -21.69 -2.73 -15.44
N ALA A 370 -21.39 -2.04 -14.35
CA ALA A 370 -21.96 -0.73 -14.05
C ALA A 370 -21.35 0.35 -14.98
N ASP A 371 -22.19 1.04 -15.72
CA ASP A 371 -21.80 2.02 -16.75
C ASP A 371 -21.55 3.43 -16.20
N THR A 372 -21.93 3.70 -14.94
CA THR A 372 -21.79 5.03 -14.33
C THR A 372 -21.12 4.95 -12.96
N ARG A 373 -20.45 6.06 -12.57
CA ARG A 373 -19.86 6.21 -11.24
C ARG A 373 -20.88 5.97 -10.14
N SER A 374 -22.08 6.58 -10.23
CA SER A 374 -23.14 6.41 -9.23
C SER A 374 -23.52 4.95 -9.01
N GLN A 375 -23.65 4.18 -10.10
CA GLN A 375 -23.95 2.74 -10.00
C GLN A 375 -22.82 1.98 -9.30
N GLN A 376 -21.57 2.24 -9.65
CA GLN A 376 -20.41 1.61 -9.01
C GLN A 376 -20.34 1.95 -7.52
N MET A 377 -20.48 3.23 -7.15
CA MET A 377 -20.44 3.66 -5.75
C MET A 377 -21.57 3.05 -4.91
N LEU A 378 -22.76 2.87 -5.49
CA LEU A 378 -23.89 2.21 -4.84
C LEU A 378 -23.64 0.70 -4.60
N LEU A 379 -22.93 0.05 -5.50
CA LEU A 379 -22.61 -1.38 -5.40
C LEU A 379 -21.44 -1.66 -4.47
N LEU A 380 -20.61 -0.66 -4.18
CA LEU A 380 -19.33 -0.83 -3.47
C LEU A 380 -19.52 -1.31 -2.04
N ASP A 381 -20.51 -0.78 -1.31
CA ASP A 381 -20.80 -1.20 0.08
C ASP A 381 -21.25 -2.69 0.14
N ARG A 382 -22.01 -3.13 -0.86
CA ARG A 382 -22.37 -4.55 -1.00
C ARG A 382 -21.15 -5.40 -1.34
N LEU A 383 -20.31 -4.94 -2.26
CA LEU A 383 -19.06 -5.63 -2.63
C LEU A 383 -18.16 -5.84 -1.41
N LEU A 384 -17.91 -4.79 -0.63
CA LEU A 384 -17.13 -4.85 0.62
C LEU A 384 -17.72 -5.84 1.62
N THR A 385 -19.03 -5.77 1.83
CA THR A 385 -19.74 -6.66 2.78
C THR A 385 -19.62 -8.11 2.37
N GLU A 386 -19.83 -8.44 1.08
CA GLU A 386 -19.74 -9.80 0.59
C GLU A 386 -18.27 -10.29 0.57
N TRP A 387 -17.32 -9.39 0.34
CA TRP A 387 -15.88 -9.72 0.39
C TRP A 387 -15.46 -10.05 1.83
N ALA A 388 -15.82 -9.22 2.79
CA ALA A 388 -15.55 -9.46 4.22
C ALA A 388 -16.07 -10.83 4.73
N LYS A 389 -17.20 -11.32 4.20
CA LYS A 389 -17.76 -12.64 4.56
C LYS A 389 -16.88 -13.82 4.14
N THR A 390 -15.90 -13.61 3.27
CA THR A 390 -14.95 -14.67 2.85
C THR A 390 -13.80 -14.87 3.81
N SER A 391 -13.65 -13.97 4.79
CA SER A 391 -12.59 -13.99 5.78
C SER A 391 -12.86 -15.03 6.89
N ASN A 392 -11.80 -15.63 7.41
CA ASN A 392 -11.80 -16.45 8.62
C ASN A 392 -11.60 -15.63 9.90
N TYR A 393 -11.46 -14.30 9.80
CA TYR A 393 -11.26 -13.44 10.94
C TYR A 393 -12.40 -13.51 11.94
N ARG A 394 -12.11 -13.64 13.22
CA ARG A 394 -13.12 -13.70 14.29
C ARG A 394 -13.87 -12.37 14.35
N THR A 395 -15.11 -12.38 13.87
CA THR A 395 -15.94 -11.19 13.81
C THR A 395 -16.27 -10.62 15.19
N PHE A 396 -16.68 -9.36 15.23
CA PHE A 396 -17.17 -8.71 16.44
C PHE A 396 -18.23 -9.55 17.17
N ASP A 397 -19.23 -10.09 16.44
CA ASP A 397 -20.31 -10.87 17.01
C ASP A 397 -19.82 -12.22 17.56
N GLN A 398 -18.85 -12.86 16.89
CA GLN A 398 -18.19 -14.07 17.39
C GLN A 398 -17.42 -13.81 18.67
N ARG A 399 -16.63 -12.73 18.73
CA ARG A 399 -15.87 -12.36 19.93
C ARG A 399 -16.78 -12.08 21.13
N ILE A 400 -17.98 -11.53 20.91
CA ILE A 400 -18.97 -11.36 21.97
C ILE A 400 -19.55 -12.71 22.40
N SER A 401 -19.92 -13.58 21.46
CA SER A 401 -20.48 -14.88 21.79
C SER A 401 -19.50 -15.77 22.56
N ASP A 402 -18.21 -15.62 22.33
CA ASP A 402 -17.15 -16.35 23.03
C ASP A 402 -17.00 -15.98 24.52
N LEU A 403 -17.62 -14.88 24.95
CA LEU A 403 -17.71 -14.52 26.38
C LEU A 403 -18.74 -15.39 27.11
N SER A 404 -19.53 -16.18 26.39
CA SER A 404 -20.52 -17.09 26.96
C SER A 404 -19.85 -18.17 27.82
N THR A 405 -20.54 -18.55 28.88
CA THR A 405 -20.08 -19.58 29.83
C THR A 405 -21.14 -20.67 29.95
N LYS A 406 -20.86 -21.70 30.78
CA LYS A 406 -21.88 -22.71 31.10
C LYS A 406 -23.08 -22.17 31.91
N THR A 407 -22.95 -20.94 32.42
CA THR A 407 -23.93 -20.33 33.35
C THR A 407 -24.79 -19.27 32.65
N TYR A 408 -24.23 -18.58 31.64
CA TYR A 408 -24.90 -17.53 30.88
C TYR A 408 -24.37 -17.46 29.45
N ASP A 409 -25.27 -17.08 28.56
CA ASP A 409 -24.88 -16.67 27.18
C ASP A 409 -24.62 -15.17 27.13
N VAL A 410 -23.77 -14.74 26.20
CA VAL A 410 -23.51 -13.33 25.91
C VAL A 410 -23.80 -13.06 24.44
N ALA A 411 -24.57 -12.04 24.16
CA ALA A 411 -24.95 -11.63 22.81
C ALA A 411 -24.90 -10.11 22.66
N PHE A 412 -24.79 -9.65 21.43
CA PHE A 412 -25.00 -8.25 21.07
C PHE A 412 -26.39 -8.06 20.50
N GLY A 413 -27.07 -6.99 20.85
CA GLY A 413 -28.38 -6.62 20.34
C GLY A 413 -28.59 -5.11 20.36
N TRP A 414 -29.55 -4.63 19.60
CA TRP A 414 -29.87 -3.19 19.59
C TRP A 414 -30.81 -2.83 20.71
N SER A 415 -30.52 -1.75 21.44
CA SER A 415 -31.32 -1.36 22.61
C SER A 415 -32.81 -1.13 22.29
N TRP A 416 -33.13 -0.60 21.11
CA TRP A 416 -34.52 -0.37 20.67
C TRP A 416 -35.28 -1.65 20.30
N GLU A 417 -34.60 -2.75 19.98
CA GLU A 417 -35.23 -4.03 19.72
C GLU A 417 -35.60 -4.73 21.03
N GLN A 418 -34.92 -4.47 22.14
CA GLN A 418 -35.16 -5.05 23.44
C GLN A 418 -36.35 -4.41 24.17
N ASP A 419 -36.59 -3.14 23.98
CA ASP A 419 -37.75 -2.43 24.56
C ASP A 419 -39.08 -3.06 24.07
N SER A 420 -39.09 -3.66 22.87
CA SER A 420 -40.26 -4.37 22.35
C SER A 420 -40.51 -5.72 23.03
N PHE A 421 -39.52 -6.40 23.60
CA PHE A 421 -39.66 -7.65 24.35
C PHE A 421 -40.05 -7.42 25.82
N ALA A 422 -39.67 -6.33 26.43
CA ALA A 422 -40.05 -5.99 27.81
C ALA A 422 -41.55 -5.62 27.93
N ALA A 423 -42.17 -5.17 26.85
CA ALA A 423 -43.59 -4.81 26.81
C ALA A 423 -44.53 -6.03 26.68
N GLY A 424 -43.98 -7.23 26.42
CA GLY A 424 -44.79 -8.49 26.22
C GLY A 424 -45.08 -9.35 27.45
N GLY A 425 -44.56 -9.01 28.63
CA GLY A 425 -44.72 -9.74 29.90
C GLY A 425 -45.82 -9.18 30.79
N GLY A 426 -47.00 -9.76 30.76
CA GLY A 426 -48.27 -9.33 31.31
C GLY A 426 -48.31 -8.71 32.72
N SER A 427 -48.98 -7.61 32.81
CA SER A 427 -49.83 -7.28 33.99
C SER A 427 -50.92 -6.31 33.57
N THR A 428 -52.15 -6.72 33.82
CA THR A 428 -53.33 -5.88 33.68
C THR A 428 -53.36 -4.74 34.67
N SER A 429 -53.14 -3.50 34.22
CA SER A 429 -53.70 -2.34 34.83
C SER A 429 -53.96 -1.28 33.79
N SER A 430 -55.17 -0.85 33.66
CA SER A 430 -55.72 0.18 32.79
C SER A 430 -55.02 1.53 33.01
N GLY A 431 -54.09 1.89 32.15
CA GLY A 431 -53.54 3.21 32.02
C GLY A 431 -53.32 3.48 30.56
N SER A 432 -53.81 4.57 30.05
CA SER A 432 -53.84 4.95 28.65
C SER A 432 -52.48 4.76 27.98
N LEU A 433 -52.44 3.85 27.00
CA LEU A 433 -51.31 3.70 26.09
C LEU A 433 -51.21 4.98 25.28
N SER A 434 -50.20 5.79 25.54
CA SER A 434 -49.71 6.76 24.56
C SER A 434 -49.09 5.97 23.42
N GLU A 435 -49.66 6.01 22.25
CA GLU A 435 -49.08 5.56 20.98
C GLU A 435 -47.74 6.31 20.78
N GLY A 436 -46.67 5.53 20.88
CA GLY A 436 -45.32 5.95 20.63
C GLY A 436 -44.52 4.70 20.24
N ASP A 437 -44.80 4.18 19.06
CA ASP A 437 -43.86 3.29 18.36
C ASP A 437 -42.66 4.13 17.95
N HIS A 438 -41.75 4.35 18.90
CA HIS A 438 -40.52 5.04 18.65
C HIS A 438 -39.52 4.04 18.09
N GLY A 439 -39.49 3.92 16.77
CA GLY A 439 -38.36 3.33 16.06
C GLY A 439 -37.03 3.92 16.52
N PRO A 440 -35.90 3.41 16.06
CA PRO A 440 -34.59 3.90 16.46
C PRO A 440 -34.45 5.42 16.20
N THR A 441 -33.85 6.12 17.13
CA THR A 441 -33.52 7.55 16.96
C THR A 441 -32.45 7.70 15.86
N GLN A 442 -32.33 8.92 15.34
CA GLN A 442 -31.29 9.22 14.33
C GLN A 442 -29.88 8.91 14.87
N GLU A 443 -29.58 9.26 16.12
CA GLU A 443 -28.30 8.93 16.77
C GLU A 443 -28.05 7.42 16.85
N GLN A 444 -29.08 6.61 17.12
CA GLN A 444 -28.95 5.17 17.15
C GLN A 444 -28.70 4.58 15.76
N LEU A 445 -29.31 5.14 14.72
CA LEU A 445 -29.04 4.74 13.33
C LEU A 445 -27.61 5.08 12.90
N GLU A 446 -27.11 6.26 13.27
CA GLU A 446 -25.73 6.67 13.01
C GLU A 446 -24.74 5.77 13.73
N ARG A 447 -24.98 5.42 15.00
CA ARG A 447 -24.14 4.44 15.73
C ARG A 447 -24.17 3.06 15.09
N LYS A 448 -25.32 2.62 14.59
CA LYS A 448 -25.42 1.37 13.86
C LYS A 448 -24.58 1.41 12.59
N ALA A 449 -24.74 2.46 11.80
CA ALA A 449 -23.96 2.63 10.57
C ALA A 449 -22.44 2.64 10.85
N LEU A 450 -22.01 3.35 11.89
CA LEU A 450 -20.60 3.39 12.30
C LEU A 450 -20.10 1.99 12.73
N LEU A 451 -20.86 1.27 13.55
CA LEU A 451 -20.47 -0.08 13.99
C LEU A 451 -20.32 -1.06 12.82
N GLU A 452 -21.21 -1.00 11.83
CA GLU A 452 -21.08 -1.87 10.64
C GLU A 452 -19.82 -1.51 9.83
N LYS A 453 -19.45 -0.23 9.73
CA LYS A 453 -18.18 0.19 9.13
C LYS A 453 -16.98 -0.32 9.92
N VAL A 454 -17.02 -0.23 11.25
CA VAL A 454 -15.95 -0.75 12.13
C VAL A 454 -15.77 -2.25 11.96
N LYS A 455 -16.87 -3.03 11.91
CA LYS A 455 -16.81 -4.47 11.65
C LYS A 455 -16.11 -4.82 10.34
N LEU A 456 -16.33 -4.03 9.29
CA LEU A 456 -15.62 -4.19 8.02
C LEU A 456 -14.15 -3.80 8.14
N LEU A 457 -13.86 -2.65 8.75
CA LEU A 457 -12.49 -2.19 8.96
C LEU A 457 -11.66 -3.18 9.79
N GLU A 458 -12.23 -3.80 10.82
CA GLU A 458 -11.56 -4.84 11.60
C GLU A 458 -11.11 -6.01 10.72
N ILE A 459 -11.95 -6.44 9.78
CA ILE A 459 -11.65 -7.55 8.87
C ILE A 459 -10.58 -7.14 7.85
N PHE A 460 -10.73 -5.95 7.22
CA PHE A 460 -9.79 -5.46 6.22
C PHE A 460 -8.45 -5.01 6.81
N ASN A 461 -8.35 -4.86 8.13
CA ASN A 461 -7.10 -4.59 8.84
C ASN A 461 -6.59 -5.79 9.64
N ALA A 462 -7.34 -6.90 9.73
CA ALA A 462 -7.07 -8.03 10.62
C ALA A 462 -6.81 -7.61 12.08
N GLN A 463 -7.45 -6.54 12.55
CA GLN A 463 -7.29 -5.98 13.90
C GLN A 463 -8.63 -5.65 14.51
N SER A 464 -8.81 -6.01 15.78
CA SER A 464 -10.04 -5.74 16.51
C SER A 464 -10.03 -4.35 17.14
N PHE A 465 -11.02 -3.53 16.83
CA PHE A 465 -11.23 -2.24 17.49
C PHE A 465 -11.85 -2.42 18.88
N PHE A 466 -12.83 -3.34 19.00
CA PHE A 466 -13.45 -3.69 20.26
C PHE A 466 -12.97 -5.04 20.75
N ASN A 467 -12.35 -5.06 21.94
CA ASN A 467 -11.96 -6.28 22.63
C ASN A 467 -12.64 -6.35 23.99
N PHE A 468 -13.25 -7.53 24.27
CA PHE A 468 -13.96 -7.78 25.51
C PHE A 468 -13.25 -8.84 26.32
N SER A 469 -13.17 -8.65 27.63
CA SER A 469 -12.67 -9.67 28.55
C SER A 469 -13.53 -9.75 29.80
N PRO A 470 -13.76 -10.96 30.37
CA PRO A 470 -14.46 -11.10 31.65
C PRO A 470 -13.69 -10.38 32.76
N LYS A 471 -14.40 -9.65 33.65
CA LYS A 471 -13.78 -9.11 34.84
C LYS A 471 -13.60 -10.19 35.90
N GLU A 472 -12.41 -10.32 36.46
CA GLU A 472 -12.13 -11.22 37.57
C GLU A 472 -13.09 -10.96 38.74
N GLY A 473 -13.70 -12.03 39.27
CA GLY A 473 -14.64 -11.95 40.39
C GLY A 473 -16.07 -11.56 40.01
N SER A 474 -16.41 -11.39 38.72
CA SER A 474 -17.76 -11.22 38.23
C SER A 474 -18.35 -12.57 37.84
N GLY A 475 -19.62 -12.82 38.17
CA GLY A 475 -20.32 -14.06 37.77
C GLY A 475 -20.59 -15.05 38.88
N SER A 476 -20.71 -14.62 40.16
CA SER A 476 -21.36 -15.38 41.19
C SER A 476 -22.91 -15.26 41.03
N ALA A 477 -23.67 -16.24 41.53
CA ALA A 477 -25.13 -16.30 41.40
C ALA A 477 -25.87 -15.01 41.83
N ASP A 478 -25.20 -14.08 42.53
CA ASP A 478 -25.79 -12.87 43.07
C ASP A 478 -25.24 -11.56 42.44
N LYS A 479 -24.37 -11.67 41.42
CA LYS A 479 -23.84 -10.48 40.72
C LYS A 479 -23.85 -10.69 39.20
N PRO A 480 -24.41 -9.74 38.43
CA PRO A 480 -24.34 -9.80 36.98
C PRO A 480 -22.87 -9.81 36.54
N ALA A 481 -22.56 -10.61 35.52
CA ALA A 481 -21.24 -10.60 34.92
C ALA A 481 -20.93 -9.23 34.34
N SER A 482 -19.78 -8.70 34.68
CA SER A 482 -19.25 -7.47 34.11
C SER A 482 -18.03 -7.77 33.24
N PHE A 483 -17.89 -7.02 32.20
CA PHE A 483 -16.82 -7.17 31.22
C PHE A 483 -15.95 -5.91 31.21
N SER A 484 -14.68 -6.09 30.91
CA SER A 484 -13.80 -5.01 30.49
C SER A 484 -13.94 -4.89 28.98
N LEU A 485 -14.30 -3.71 28.49
CA LEU A 485 -14.31 -3.37 27.08
C LEU A 485 -13.09 -2.49 26.80
N GLN A 486 -12.27 -2.93 25.89
CA GLN A 486 -11.23 -2.12 25.26
C GLN A 486 -11.77 -1.60 23.93
N SER A 487 -11.76 -0.27 23.75
CA SER A 487 -12.10 0.44 22.52
C SER A 487 -10.87 1.22 22.10
N GLY A 488 -10.11 0.67 21.17
CA GLY A 488 -8.75 1.15 20.91
C GLY A 488 -7.90 1.08 22.21
N ALA A 489 -7.19 2.15 22.55
CA ALA A 489 -6.41 2.25 23.79
C ALA A 489 -7.24 2.52 25.05
N SER A 490 -8.51 2.83 24.92
CA SER A 490 -9.39 3.16 26.04
C SER A 490 -10.03 1.91 26.65
N GLN A 491 -10.10 1.84 27.97
CA GLN A 491 -10.68 0.71 28.68
C GLN A 491 -11.89 1.13 29.51
N PHE A 492 -12.99 0.42 29.39
CA PHE A 492 -14.27 0.68 30.05
C PHE A 492 -14.78 -0.57 30.77
N SER A 493 -15.75 -0.39 31.68
CA SER A 493 -16.47 -1.48 32.31
C SER A 493 -17.91 -1.49 31.81
N VAL A 494 -18.34 -2.62 31.28
CA VAL A 494 -19.68 -2.83 30.75
C VAL A 494 -20.35 -4.00 31.47
N SER A 495 -21.66 -3.97 31.66
CA SER A 495 -22.39 -5.00 32.43
C SER A 495 -23.48 -5.70 31.64
N GLY A 496 -23.92 -5.17 30.51
CA GLY A 496 -25.04 -5.71 29.75
C GLY A 496 -26.36 -5.81 30.54
N ILE A 497 -27.43 -6.19 29.86
CA ILE A 497 -28.73 -6.45 30.46
C ILE A 497 -28.98 -7.96 30.50
N MET A 498 -29.23 -8.55 31.66
CA MET A 498 -29.49 -9.97 31.76
C MET A 498 -31.00 -10.26 31.63
N ILE A 499 -31.41 -11.04 30.65
CA ILE A 499 -32.77 -11.49 30.41
C ILE A 499 -32.70 -12.99 30.11
N GLY A 500 -33.39 -13.80 30.91
CA GLY A 500 -33.58 -15.25 30.63
C GLY A 500 -32.30 -16.09 30.56
N GLY A 501 -31.22 -15.66 31.23
CA GLY A 501 -29.91 -16.33 31.19
C GLY A 501 -28.95 -15.81 30.11
N THR A 502 -29.38 -14.86 29.29
CA THR A 502 -28.54 -14.19 28.30
C THR A 502 -28.18 -12.77 28.77
N ILE A 503 -26.92 -12.41 28.70
CA ILE A 503 -26.44 -11.05 28.91
C ILE A 503 -26.34 -10.39 27.54
N THR A 504 -27.15 -9.35 27.32
CA THR A 504 -27.10 -8.61 26.07
C THR A 504 -26.31 -7.32 26.25
N LEU A 505 -25.23 -7.19 25.49
CA LEU A 505 -24.53 -5.94 25.25
C LEU A 505 -25.23 -5.18 24.12
N THR A 506 -25.25 -3.86 24.21
CA THR A 506 -25.93 -3.01 23.23
C THR A 506 -25.00 -1.93 22.69
N GLU A 507 -25.46 -1.16 21.70
CA GLU A 507 -24.74 0.00 21.17
C GLU A 507 -24.44 1.06 22.26
N LYS A 508 -25.18 1.04 23.36
CA LYS A 508 -24.96 1.95 24.49
C LYS A 508 -23.72 1.59 25.31
N ASP A 509 -23.34 0.31 25.27
CA ASP A 509 -22.13 -0.19 25.94
C ASP A 509 -20.86 0.09 25.11
N LEU A 510 -21.00 0.42 23.82
CA LEU A 510 -19.91 0.74 22.93
C LEU A 510 -19.60 2.26 22.98
N THR A 511 -18.40 2.60 23.36
CA THR A 511 -17.99 4.01 23.46
C THR A 511 -17.00 4.38 22.37
N PHE A 512 -17.30 5.48 21.69
CA PHE A 512 -16.40 6.15 20.76
C PHE A 512 -16.17 7.58 21.28
N ASN A 513 -14.94 8.04 21.23
CA ASN A 513 -14.71 9.48 21.34
C ASN A 513 -14.85 10.15 19.96
N SER A 514 -15.03 11.48 19.93
CA SER A 514 -15.25 12.21 18.69
C SER A 514 -14.09 12.09 17.69
N GLY A 515 -12.85 12.02 18.16
CA GLY A 515 -11.67 11.80 17.32
C GLY A 515 -11.68 10.41 16.68
N GLN A 516 -12.04 9.37 17.44
CA GLN A 516 -12.18 8.01 16.90
C GLN A 516 -13.26 7.93 15.80
N VAL A 517 -14.41 8.56 15.99
CA VAL A 517 -15.48 8.59 14.98
C VAL A 517 -14.96 9.15 13.67
N SER A 518 -14.31 10.31 13.71
CA SER A 518 -13.75 10.96 12.51
C SER A 518 -12.71 10.08 11.82
N LEU A 519 -11.78 9.48 12.56
CA LEU A 519 -10.75 8.61 12.00
C LEU A 519 -11.33 7.33 11.39
N LEU A 520 -12.32 6.71 12.02
CA LEU A 520 -12.98 5.51 11.50
C LEU A 520 -13.81 5.79 10.25
N GLU A 521 -14.50 6.93 10.19
CA GLU A 521 -15.18 7.38 8.98
C GLU A 521 -14.19 7.63 7.84
N SER A 522 -13.07 8.29 8.13
CA SER A 522 -12.00 8.53 7.15
C SER A 522 -11.36 7.23 6.69
N ALA A 523 -11.12 6.27 7.59
CA ALA A 523 -10.58 4.96 7.24
C ALA A 523 -11.54 4.18 6.32
N TYR A 524 -12.84 4.21 6.61
CA TYR A 524 -13.84 3.55 5.78
C TYR A 524 -13.96 4.18 4.39
N GLN A 525 -13.94 5.52 4.32
CA GLN A 525 -13.95 6.23 3.05
C GLN A 525 -12.69 5.91 2.24
N ALA A 526 -11.51 5.95 2.85
CA ALA A 526 -10.25 5.59 2.21
C ALA A 526 -10.27 4.15 1.68
N LEU A 527 -10.88 3.20 2.41
CA LEU A 527 -11.06 1.83 1.93
C LEU A 527 -11.93 1.77 0.67
N LYS A 528 -13.05 2.51 0.65
CA LYS A 528 -13.93 2.59 -0.54
C LYS A 528 -13.21 3.21 -1.73
N ASP A 529 -12.52 4.31 -1.52
CA ASP A 529 -11.82 5.03 -2.58
C ASP A 529 -10.65 4.20 -3.16
N SER A 530 -9.96 3.45 -2.29
CA SER A 530 -8.93 2.50 -2.70
C SER A 530 -9.47 1.43 -3.66
N ILE A 531 -10.53 0.75 -3.23
CA ILE A 531 -11.13 -0.33 -4.03
C ILE A 531 -11.73 0.22 -5.32
N TYR A 532 -12.43 1.35 -5.25
CA TYR A 532 -12.97 2.02 -6.42
C TYR A 532 -11.87 2.34 -7.44
N SER A 533 -10.81 3.01 -6.99
CA SER A 533 -9.68 3.41 -7.84
C SER A 533 -8.94 2.21 -8.44
N ALA A 534 -8.72 1.14 -7.66
CA ALA A 534 -8.06 -0.07 -8.13
C ALA A 534 -8.85 -0.81 -9.22
N LEU A 535 -10.18 -0.79 -9.13
CA LEU A 535 -11.05 -1.48 -10.08
C LEU A 535 -11.47 -0.60 -11.28
N LEU A 536 -11.31 0.70 -11.20
CA LEU A 536 -11.83 1.66 -12.17
C LEU A 536 -11.33 1.42 -13.61
N LEU A 537 -10.02 1.22 -13.78
CA LEU A 537 -9.40 0.95 -15.09
C LEU A 537 -9.69 -0.46 -15.62
N GLN A 538 -10.13 -1.36 -14.77
CA GLN A 538 -10.51 -2.73 -15.13
C GLN A 538 -12.02 -2.85 -15.44
N THR A 539 -12.79 -1.81 -15.14
CA THR A 539 -14.25 -1.79 -15.27
C THR A 539 -14.72 -0.64 -16.16
N ARG A 540 -15.25 0.42 -15.60
CA ARG A 540 -15.90 1.50 -16.34
C ARG A 540 -14.95 2.25 -17.29
N LEU A 541 -13.72 2.49 -16.90
CA LEU A 541 -12.73 3.14 -17.76
C LEU A 541 -11.94 2.16 -18.66
N ARG A 542 -12.18 0.86 -18.53
CA ARG A 542 -11.54 -0.16 -19.35
C ARG A 542 -11.65 0.09 -20.87
N PRO A 543 -12.82 0.48 -21.42
CA PRO A 543 -12.95 0.74 -22.86
C PRO A 543 -11.97 1.81 -23.37
N TYR A 544 -11.72 2.86 -22.58
CA TYR A 544 -10.77 3.92 -22.95
C TYR A 544 -9.32 3.40 -22.93
N VAL A 545 -9.00 2.59 -21.94
CA VAL A 545 -7.65 2.02 -21.80
C VAL A 545 -7.36 1.04 -22.94
N GLU A 546 -8.33 0.24 -23.38
CA GLU A 546 -8.20 -0.72 -24.49
C GLU A 546 -7.94 -0.02 -25.84
N GLU A 547 -8.35 1.24 -26.01
CA GLU A 547 -8.13 2.03 -27.20
C GLU A 547 -6.75 2.75 -27.23
N ILE A 548 -5.99 2.73 -26.13
CA ILE A 548 -4.60 3.22 -26.16
C ILE A 548 -3.80 2.32 -27.10
N ASP A 549 -3.27 2.89 -28.18
CA ASP A 549 -2.50 2.12 -29.16
C ASP A 549 -1.00 2.31 -28.98
N LEU A 550 -0.23 1.29 -29.31
CA LEU A 550 1.22 1.27 -29.25
C LEU A 550 1.78 1.46 -30.67
N THR A 551 2.61 2.48 -30.86
CA THR A 551 3.38 2.68 -32.09
C THR A 551 4.84 2.36 -31.86
N LEU A 552 5.40 1.52 -32.75
CA LEU A 552 6.83 1.20 -32.78
C LEU A 552 7.49 2.08 -33.84
N GLU A 553 8.31 3.01 -33.39
CA GLU A 553 9.08 3.89 -34.26
C GLU A 553 10.58 3.58 -34.15
N SER A 554 11.40 4.11 -35.07
CA SER A 554 12.85 3.89 -35.08
C SER A 554 13.59 4.46 -33.86
N GLY A 555 12.86 5.16 -32.97
CA GLY A 555 13.37 5.77 -31.74
C GLY A 555 12.77 5.21 -30.47
N GLY A 556 11.87 4.21 -30.55
CA GLY A 556 11.26 3.61 -29.38
C GLY A 556 9.76 3.30 -29.51
N VAL A 557 9.15 2.92 -28.40
CA VAL A 557 7.71 2.71 -28.28
C VAL A 557 7.05 4.03 -27.86
N SER A 558 6.02 4.45 -28.57
CA SER A 558 5.17 5.59 -28.18
C SER A 558 3.71 5.16 -28.02
N LEU A 559 2.99 5.83 -27.13
CA LEU A 559 1.57 5.63 -26.91
C LEU A 559 0.77 6.56 -27.82
N ASN A 560 -0.24 6.03 -28.50
CA ASN A 560 -1.16 6.81 -29.32
C ASN A 560 -2.54 6.84 -28.65
N PHE A 561 -3.00 8.04 -28.34
CA PHE A 561 -4.28 8.32 -27.67
C PHE A 561 -5.37 8.82 -28.62
N GLU A 562 -5.16 8.88 -29.95
CA GLU A 562 -6.14 9.43 -30.88
C GLU A 562 -7.53 8.78 -30.77
N LYS A 563 -7.56 7.45 -30.66
CA LYS A 563 -8.83 6.72 -30.49
C LYS A 563 -9.46 6.96 -29.12
N VAL A 564 -8.64 7.13 -28.10
CA VAL A 564 -9.10 7.46 -26.74
C VAL A 564 -9.76 8.82 -26.73
N LEU A 565 -9.14 9.84 -27.36
CA LEU A 565 -9.72 11.18 -27.53
C LEU A 565 -11.07 11.11 -28.24
N GLN A 566 -11.15 10.37 -29.34
CA GLN A 566 -12.39 10.18 -30.08
C GLN A 566 -13.46 9.53 -29.21
N LEU A 567 -13.13 8.50 -28.45
CA LEU A 567 -14.07 7.80 -27.58
C LEU A 567 -14.59 8.69 -26.45
N PHE A 568 -13.72 9.53 -25.85
CA PHE A 568 -14.15 10.51 -24.84
C PHE A 568 -15.12 11.53 -25.46
N GLN A 569 -14.82 12.02 -26.66
CA GLN A 569 -15.72 12.94 -27.35
C GLN A 569 -17.09 12.31 -27.65
N GLU A 570 -17.11 11.07 -28.17
CA GLU A 570 -18.35 10.34 -28.46
C GLU A 570 -19.18 10.10 -27.18
N ASN A 571 -18.53 9.76 -26.06
CA ASN A 571 -19.24 9.51 -24.81
C ASN A 571 -19.71 10.79 -24.13
N PHE A 572 -18.97 11.89 -24.27
CA PHE A 572 -19.42 13.20 -23.82
C PHE A 572 -20.67 13.67 -24.63
N GLU A 573 -20.69 13.46 -25.94
CA GLU A 573 -21.88 13.78 -26.77
C GLU A 573 -23.13 12.95 -26.39
N LYS A 574 -22.92 11.68 -25.91
CA LYS A 574 -24.02 10.83 -25.41
C LYS A 574 -24.57 11.30 -24.07
N SER A 575 -23.68 11.74 -23.17
CA SER A 575 -24.01 12.24 -21.85
C SER A 575 -22.89 13.16 -21.38
N HIS A 576 -23.11 14.45 -21.35
CA HIS A 576 -22.14 15.44 -20.88
C HIS A 576 -21.64 15.12 -19.45
N VAL A 577 -22.56 14.80 -18.54
CA VAL A 577 -22.22 14.51 -17.13
C VAL A 577 -21.35 13.27 -17.02
N ASN A 578 -21.76 12.13 -17.58
CA ASN A 578 -21.00 10.89 -17.45
C ASN A 578 -19.69 10.95 -18.25
N GLY A 579 -19.69 11.54 -19.44
CA GLY A 579 -18.49 11.72 -20.26
C GLY A 579 -17.46 12.62 -19.58
N ALA A 580 -17.91 13.70 -18.93
CA ALA A 580 -17.04 14.55 -18.12
C ALA A 580 -16.47 13.81 -16.92
N ILE A 581 -17.28 13.05 -16.18
CA ILE A 581 -16.84 12.22 -15.05
C ILE A 581 -15.77 11.21 -15.52
N ASP A 582 -16.03 10.50 -16.61
CA ASP A 582 -15.06 9.53 -17.16
C ASP A 582 -13.74 10.18 -17.52
N LEU A 583 -13.77 11.35 -18.16
CA LEU A 583 -12.58 12.07 -18.57
C LEU A 583 -11.80 12.60 -17.37
N LEU A 584 -12.47 13.20 -16.38
CA LEU A 584 -11.85 13.71 -15.17
C LEU A 584 -11.19 12.59 -14.37
N GLU A 585 -11.92 11.49 -14.15
CA GLU A 585 -11.37 10.35 -13.43
C GLU A 585 -10.24 9.65 -14.19
N PHE A 586 -10.30 9.61 -15.53
CA PHE A 586 -9.19 9.10 -16.32
C PHE A 586 -7.93 9.99 -16.19
N LEU A 587 -8.08 11.30 -16.20
CA LEU A 587 -6.99 12.25 -15.95
C LEU A 587 -6.44 12.08 -14.53
N GLY A 588 -7.31 11.91 -13.54
CA GLY A 588 -6.95 11.69 -12.15
C GLY A 588 -6.22 10.36 -11.89
N GLN A 589 -6.31 9.37 -12.80
CA GLN A 589 -5.56 8.11 -12.67
C GLN A 589 -4.06 8.25 -12.97
N ARG A 590 -3.56 9.47 -13.23
CA ARG A 590 -2.14 9.73 -13.52
C ARG A 590 -1.57 8.82 -14.63
N ILE A 591 -2.40 8.55 -15.64
CA ILE A 591 -2.00 7.79 -16.83
C ILE A 591 -1.08 8.65 -17.67
N SER A 592 0.18 8.43 -17.57
CA SER A 592 1.34 8.96 -18.29
C SER A 592 1.28 10.39 -18.90
N THR A 593 2.43 11.02 -18.93
CA THR A 593 2.71 12.34 -19.51
C THR A 593 2.14 12.55 -20.91
N GLY A 594 2.12 11.50 -21.77
CA GLY A 594 1.60 11.61 -23.15
C GLY A 594 0.08 11.74 -23.26
N GLY A 595 -0.66 11.10 -22.37
CA GLY A 595 -2.13 11.15 -22.36
C GLY A 595 -2.67 12.49 -21.88
N SER A 596 -2.11 13.04 -20.81
CA SER A 596 -2.62 14.28 -20.22
C SER A 596 -2.33 15.53 -21.03
N SER A 597 -1.22 15.59 -21.78
CA SER A 597 -0.99 16.71 -22.71
C SER A 597 -1.99 16.77 -23.87
N LEU A 598 -2.62 15.65 -24.19
CA LEU A 598 -3.66 15.58 -25.21
C LEU A 598 -5.08 15.69 -24.63
N LEU A 599 -5.31 15.10 -23.46
CA LEU A 599 -6.61 15.03 -22.80
C LEU A 599 -6.94 16.30 -22.01
N GLY A 600 -5.94 17.01 -21.47
CA GLY A 600 -6.12 18.29 -20.77
C GLY A 600 -6.88 19.33 -21.61
N PRO A 601 -6.39 19.67 -22.81
CA PRO A 601 -7.11 20.59 -23.71
C PRO A 601 -8.51 20.11 -24.12
N LEU A 602 -8.71 18.79 -24.27
CA LEU A 602 -10.03 18.23 -24.52
C LEU A 602 -10.95 18.42 -23.32
N ALA A 603 -10.44 18.17 -22.10
CA ALA A 603 -11.20 18.37 -20.88
C ALA A 603 -11.63 19.82 -20.73
N GLU A 604 -10.72 20.77 -20.87
CA GLU A 604 -11.05 22.20 -20.81
C GLU A 604 -12.09 22.58 -21.84
N ALA A 605 -11.94 22.13 -23.09
CA ALA A 605 -12.91 22.43 -24.14
C ALA A 605 -14.29 21.84 -23.87
N GLN A 606 -14.40 20.63 -23.34
CA GLN A 606 -15.66 19.99 -22.99
C GLN A 606 -16.31 20.62 -21.76
N LEU A 607 -15.52 20.82 -20.70
CA LEU A 607 -16.03 21.38 -19.43
C LEU A 607 -16.60 22.79 -19.60
N GLN A 608 -16.00 23.62 -20.45
CA GLN A 608 -16.53 24.95 -20.78
C GLN A 608 -17.93 24.93 -21.40
N THR A 609 -18.38 23.81 -21.96
CA THR A 609 -19.72 23.65 -22.54
C THR A 609 -20.77 23.22 -21.53
N LEU A 610 -20.37 22.81 -20.31
CA LEU A 610 -21.29 22.35 -19.29
C LEU A 610 -22.16 23.48 -18.75
N THR A 611 -23.43 23.17 -18.54
CA THR A 611 -24.36 24.06 -17.84
C THR A 611 -24.14 23.96 -16.31
N PRO A 612 -24.48 24.99 -15.53
CA PRO A 612 -24.41 24.93 -14.07
C PRO A 612 -25.16 23.74 -13.45
N GLY A 613 -26.27 23.30 -14.10
CA GLY A 613 -27.00 22.13 -13.63
C GLY A 613 -26.29 20.81 -13.90
N GLU A 614 -25.49 20.71 -14.96
CA GLU A 614 -24.64 19.55 -15.23
C GLU A 614 -23.43 19.51 -14.30
N ILE A 615 -22.79 20.63 -13.99
CA ILE A 615 -21.74 20.75 -12.99
C ILE A 615 -22.25 20.27 -11.63
N GLN A 616 -23.41 20.76 -11.19
CA GLN A 616 -24.04 20.30 -9.94
C GLN A 616 -24.31 18.78 -9.92
N GLN A 617 -24.65 18.18 -11.09
CA GLN A 617 -24.81 16.73 -11.17
C GLN A 617 -23.45 16.00 -11.07
N ILE A 618 -22.36 16.55 -11.60
CA ILE A 618 -21.01 16.00 -11.47
C ILE A 618 -20.60 16.02 -10.00
N GLU A 619 -20.80 17.15 -9.32
CA GLU A 619 -20.54 17.28 -7.88
C GLU A 619 -21.39 16.32 -7.04
N ALA A 620 -22.67 16.16 -7.37
CA ALA A 620 -23.57 15.22 -6.70
C ALA A 620 -23.12 13.75 -6.87
N ASN A 621 -22.29 13.46 -7.89
CA ASN A 621 -21.62 12.18 -8.07
C ASN A 621 -20.31 12.06 -7.25
N GLY A 622 -19.98 13.05 -6.43
CA GLY A 622 -18.78 13.05 -5.60
C GLY A 622 -17.49 13.35 -6.37
N ILE A 623 -17.60 14.10 -7.48
CA ILE A 623 -16.45 14.68 -8.18
C ILE A 623 -16.42 16.16 -7.83
N GLY A 624 -15.38 16.59 -7.13
CA GLY A 624 -15.12 18.01 -6.90
C GLY A 624 -14.69 18.67 -8.23
N LEU A 625 -15.51 19.53 -8.79
CA LEU A 625 -15.19 20.24 -10.02
C LEU A 625 -15.45 21.73 -9.83
N GLU A 626 -14.39 22.53 -9.90
CA GLU A 626 -14.46 23.98 -9.81
C GLU A 626 -13.78 24.63 -11.00
N MET A 627 -14.41 25.62 -11.57
CA MET A 627 -13.95 26.27 -12.79
C MET A 627 -13.97 27.79 -12.67
N GLY A 628 -12.90 28.44 -13.09
CA GLY A 628 -12.85 29.87 -13.36
C GLY A 628 -13.53 30.25 -14.68
N GLY A 629 -13.20 31.40 -15.19
CA GLY A 629 -13.76 31.97 -16.44
C GLY A 629 -12.67 32.47 -17.40
N LEU A 630 -12.93 33.62 -18.00
CA LEU A 630 -11.99 34.30 -18.90
C LEU A 630 -11.21 35.41 -18.19
N GLY A 631 -11.42 35.65 -16.94
CA GLY A 631 -10.84 36.72 -16.14
C GLY A 631 -10.01 36.16 -15.00
N ASN A 632 -9.43 37.02 -14.20
CA ASN A 632 -8.63 36.60 -13.04
C ASN A 632 -9.56 36.09 -11.93
N ASP A 633 -9.49 34.80 -11.69
CA ASP A 633 -10.41 34.08 -10.81
C ASP A 633 -9.73 33.56 -9.55
N LEU A 634 -10.53 33.28 -8.53
CA LEU A 634 -10.14 32.59 -7.32
C LEU A 634 -10.91 31.28 -7.21
N VAL A 635 -10.24 30.17 -7.54
CA VAL A 635 -10.83 28.83 -7.56
C VAL A 635 -10.34 28.05 -6.33
N LYS A 636 -11.25 27.40 -5.61
CA LYS A 636 -10.92 26.68 -4.37
C LYS A 636 -11.61 25.32 -4.34
N GLY A 637 -10.82 24.30 -4.11
CA GLY A 637 -11.29 22.96 -3.83
C GLY A 637 -11.86 22.78 -2.42
N SER A 638 -12.30 21.58 -2.15
CA SER A 638 -12.89 21.12 -0.88
C SER A 638 -11.83 20.47 0.05
N SER A 639 -12.19 19.41 0.73
CA SER A 639 -11.26 18.54 1.49
C SER A 639 -11.10 17.15 0.88
N GLY A 640 -11.64 16.91 -0.30
CA GLY A 640 -11.52 15.67 -1.05
C GLY A 640 -10.72 15.88 -2.33
N GLN A 641 -10.67 14.88 -3.19
CA GLN A 641 -10.05 15.01 -4.50
C GLN A 641 -10.86 15.97 -5.37
N ASP A 642 -10.21 17.04 -5.85
CA ASP A 642 -10.82 18.10 -6.67
C ASP A 642 -10.12 18.26 -8.03
N TYR A 643 -10.89 18.81 -8.99
CA TYR A 643 -10.42 19.16 -10.32
C TYR A 643 -10.68 20.65 -10.52
N LEU A 644 -9.61 21.43 -10.48
CA LEU A 644 -9.67 22.89 -10.51
C LEU A 644 -9.11 23.43 -11.83
N PHE A 645 -9.90 24.23 -12.54
CA PHE A 645 -9.51 24.82 -13.83
C PHE A 645 -9.66 26.34 -13.77
N GLY A 646 -8.54 27.08 -13.93
CA GLY A 646 -8.54 28.56 -14.03
C GLY A 646 -9.08 29.02 -15.37
N LEU A 647 -8.71 28.36 -16.46
CA LEU A 647 -9.01 28.58 -17.86
C LEU A 647 -8.21 29.74 -18.46
N ALA A 648 -8.65 30.98 -18.35
CA ALA A 648 -7.94 32.11 -18.92
C ALA A 648 -8.00 33.32 -17.98
N GLY A 649 -6.87 33.94 -17.80
CA GLY A 649 -6.73 35.04 -16.85
C GLY A 649 -5.49 34.82 -16.00
N ASN A 650 -5.27 35.66 -15.00
CA ASN A 650 -4.24 35.37 -14.00
C ASN A 650 -4.95 34.88 -12.74
N ASP A 651 -4.99 33.57 -12.60
CA ASP A 651 -5.87 32.90 -11.65
C ASP A 651 -5.14 32.49 -10.37
N SER A 652 -5.91 32.25 -9.33
CA SER A 652 -5.41 31.71 -8.05
C SER A 652 -6.18 30.45 -7.68
N LEU A 653 -5.54 29.30 -7.72
CA LEU A 653 -6.12 28.00 -7.47
C LEU A 653 -5.59 27.43 -6.15
N TYR A 654 -6.49 26.89 -5.31
CA TYR A 654 -6.17 26.27 -4.03
C TYR A 654 -6.85 24.91 -3.93
N GLY A 655 -6.09 23.80 -3.94
CA GLY A 655 -6.59 22.43 -3.77
C GLY A 655 -7.14 22.20 -2.36
N ASN A 656 -6.44 22.64 -1.35
CA ASN A 656 -6.65 22.49 0.09
C ASN A 656 -6.25 21.10 0.63
N GLN A 657 -7.15 20.17 0.78
CA GLN A 657 -6.86 18.78 1.18
C GLN A 657 -7.39 17.85 0.10
N GLY A 658 -6.66 16.81 -0.20
CA GLY A 658 -7.04 15.86 -1.25
C GLY A 658 -5.86 15.52 -2.13
N ASN A 659 -6.10 14.72 -3.14
CA ASN A 659 -5.14 14.53 -4.22
C ASN A 659 -5.69 15.26 -5.45
N ASP A 660 -5.33 16.52 -5.60
CA ASP A 660 -6.01 17.45 -6.48
C ASP A 660 -5.33 17.58 -7.84
N LEU A 661 -6.12 17.93 -8.85
CA LEU A 661 -5.61 18.34 -10.16
C LEU A 661 -5.91 19.84 -10.35
N LEU A 662 -4.87 20.64 -10.43
CA LEU A 662 -4.95 22.08 -10.66
C LEU A 662 -4.40 22.41 -12.05
N SER A 663 -5.21 23.08 -12.88
CA SER A 663 -4.80 23.62 -14.20
C SER A 663 -5.07 25.11 -14.26
N GLY A 664 -4.00 25.92 -14.32
CA GLY A 664 -4.11 27.39 -14.43
C GLY A 664 -4.71 27.80 -15.78
N GLY A 665 -4.15 27.24 -16.86
CA GLY A 665 -4.61 27.51 -18.23
C GLY A 665 -3.77 28.52 -18.97
N THR A 666 -4.31 29.67 -19.34
CA THR A 666 -3.54 30.76 -20.00
C THR A 666 -3.50 32.00 -19.12
N GLY A 667 -2.33 32.53 -18.88
CA GLY A 667 -2.12 33.71 -18.04
C GLY A 667 -0.96 33.50 -17.06
N ASN A 668 -0.82 34.35 -16.10
CA ASN A 668 0.19 34.15 -15.06
C ASN A 668 -0.51 33.70 -13.78
N ASP A 669 -0.51 32.40 -13.56
CA ASP A 669 -1.33 31.76 -12.56
C ASP A 669 -0.57 31.46 -11.26
N THR A 670 -1.30 31.27 -10.18
CA THR A 670 -0.75 30.90 -8.88
C THR A 670 -1.51 29.68 -8.34
N LEU A 671 -0.81 28.56 -8.23
CA LEU A 671 -1.38 27.27 -7.85
C LEU A 671 -0.81 26.79 -6.52
N PHE A 672 -1.69 26.44 -5.59
CA PHE A 672 -1.35 25.80 -4.31
C PHE A 672 -2.08 24.45 -4.24
N GLY A 673 -1.34 23.34 -4.20
CA GLY A 673 -1.89 22.01 -4.02
C GLY A 673 -2.51 21.84 -2.64
N GLY A 674 -1.71 21.82 -1.62
CA GLY A 674 -2.12 21.78 -0.22
C GLY A 674 -1.70 20.49 0.49
N LEU A 675 -2.65 19.77 1.11
CA LEU A 675 -2.35 18.48 1.73
C LEU A 675 -2.77 17.34 0.80
N GLY A 676 -1.85 16.50 0.44
CA GLY A 676 -2.12 15.33 -0.40
C GLY A 676 -1.12 15.23 -1.55
N ASN A 677 -1.39 14.33 -2.48
CA ASN A 677 -0.51 14.15 -3.63
C ASN A 677 -1.10 14.87 -4.84
N ASP A 678 -0.66 16.08 -5.10
CA ASP A 678 -1.29 16.98 -6.05
C ASP A 678 -0.63 16.94 -7.44
N THR A 679 -1.37 17.36 -8.45
CA THR A 679 -0.84 17.57 -9.81
C THR A 679 -1.11 19.01 -10.22
N LEU A 680 -0.04 19.77 -10.44
CA LEU A 680 -0.10 21.17 -10.78
C LEU A 680 0.35 21.39 -12.25
N ILE A 681 -0.48 22.05 -13.02
CA ILE A 681 -0.26 22.40 -14.42
C ILE A 681 -0.45 23.91 -14.51
N GLY A 682 0.65 24.69 -14.62
CA GLY A 682 0.55 26.14 -14.79
C GLY A 682 -0.18 26.51 -16.08
N GLY A 683 0.28 25.91 -17.17
CA GLY A 683 -0.24 26.19 -18.50
C GLY A 683 0.66 27.11 -19.28
N ALA A 684 0.09 28.09 -19.98
CA ALA A 684 0.86 29.05 -20.77
C ALA A 684 0.95 30.40 -20.06
N GLY A 685 2.15 30.80 -19.66
CA GLY A 685 2.33 32.06 -18.94
C GLY A 685 3.60 32.09 -18.13
N ASN A 686 3.60 32.84 -17.04
CA ASN A 686 4.68 32.78 -16.06
C ASN A 686 4.03 32.47 -14.72
N ASP A 687 4.03 31.21 -14.38
CA ASP A 687 3.21 30.67 -13.32
C ASP A 687 4.01 30.44 -12.02
N TYR A 688 3.31 30.45 -10.90
CA TYR A 688 3.85 30.11 -9.59
C TYR A 688 3.16 28.86 -9.06
N LEU A 689 3.93 27.79 -8.87
CA LEU A 689 3.43 26.48 -8.49
C LEU A 689 4.00 26.07 -7.14
N HIS A 690 3.13 25.69 -6.21
CA HIS A 690 3.45 25.22 -4.89
C HIS A 690 2.62 24.00 -4.53
N GLY A 691 3.24 22.81 -4.44
CA GLY A 691 2.56 21.57 -4.09
C GLY A 691 2.15 21.51 -2.62
N ASP A 692 2.92 22.12 -1.72
CA ASP A 692 2.82 22.02 -0.27
C ASP A 692 3.22 20.63 0.24
N THR A 693 2.32 19.88 0.89
CA THR A 693 2.65 18.63 1.62
C THR A 693 2.16 17.40 0.88
N GLY A 694 3.07 16.52 0.52
CA GLY A 694 2.71 15.26 -0.15
C GLY A 694 3.75 14.78 -1.16
N ASN A 695 3.30 13.99 -2.13
CA ASN A 695 4.11 13.63 -3.29
C ASN A 695 3.52 14.33 -4.51
N ASP A 696 4.05 15.51 -4.84
CA ASP A 696 3.46 16.42 -5.81
C ASP A 696 4.10 16.32 -7.18
N ILE A 697 3.31 16.61 -8.19
CA ILE A 697 3.75 16.61 -9.60
C ILE A 697 3.54 17.99 -10.21
N TYR A 698 4.61 18.53 -10.71
CA TYR A 698 4.62 19.74 -11.52
C TYR A 698 4.77 19.36 -12.98
N ARG A 699 3.72 19.55 -13.79
CA ARG A 699 3.69 19.10 -15.17
C ARG A 699 3.86 20.25 -16.16
N PHE A 700 4.74 20.02 -17.15
CA PHE A 700 5.10 21.03 -18.16
C PHE A 700 5.02 20.49 -19.58
N ASP A 701 4.20 21.10 -20.40
CA ASP A 701 4.12 20.89 -21.86
C ASP A 701 4.77 22.07 -22.60
N ARG A 702 5.18 21.89 -23.88
CA ARG A 702 5.84 22.98 -24.64
C ARG A 702 4.99 24.24 -24.64
N GLY A 703 5.64 25.40 -24.42
CA GLY A 703 4.99 26.69 -24.37
C GLY A 703 4.55 27.11 -22.97
N TRP A 704 5.09 26.47 -21.93
CA TRP A 704 4.76 26.81 -20.54
C TRP A 704 5.20 28.22 -20.13
N GLY A 705 6.25 28.81 -20.78
CA GLY A 705 6.75 30.15 -20.47
C GLY A 705 7.86 30.17 -19.43
N GLN A 706 7.76 31.01 -18.42
CA GLN A 706 8.81 31.20 -17.41
C GLN A 706 8.27 30.99 -16.00
N ASP A 707 8.26 29.75 -15.55
CA ASP A 707 7.58 29.35 -14.35
C ASP A 707 8.48 29.20 -13.13
N THR A 708 7.86 29.34 -11.97
CA THR A 708 8.53 29.16 -10.69
C THR A 708 7.87 28.03 -9.92
N VAL A 709 8.65 27.01 -9.60
CA VAL A 709 8.26 25.95 -8.66
C VAL A 709 8.86 26.24 -7.30
N TYR A 710 7.99 26.37 -6.29
CA TYR A 710 8.39 26.54 -4.91
C TYR A 710 8.03 25.27 -4.12
N ASN A 711 9.00 24.35 -3.99
CA ASN A 711 8.77 23.01 -3.48
C ASN A 711 9.14 22.88 -2.00
N TYR A 712 8.52 23.68 -1.13
CA TYR A 712 8.76 23.55 0.30
C TYR A 712 7.86 22.49 0.94
N ASP A 713 8.46 21.39 1.35
CA ASP A 713 7.84 20.38 2.19
C ASP A 713 8.85 19.79 3.17
N SER A 714 8.49 19.65 4.43
CA SER A 714 9.33 19.06 5.49
C SER A 714 8.99 17.60 5.79
N SER A 715 8.06 16.99 5.05
CA SER A 715 7.63 15.62 5.25
C SER A 715 8.77 14.62 4.98
N ALA A 716 8.82 13.58 5.80
CA ALA A 716 9.78 12.50 5.58
C ALA A 716 9.31 11.59 4.44
N ASN A 717 10.26 11.10 3.65
CA ASN A 717 10.02 10.12 2.57
C ASN A 717 9.11 10.57 1.41
N ARG A 718 8.91 11.89 1.24
CA ARG A 718 8.19 12.42 0.09
C ARG A 718 8.98 12.22 -1.22
N VAL A 719 8.28 12.21 -2.34
CA VAL A 719 8.85 12.17 -3.68
C VAL A 719 8.09 13.14 -4.57
N ASP A 720 8.62 14.36 -4.68
CA ASP A 720 8.10 15.38 -5.58
C ASP A 720 8.79 15.30 -6.94
N ALA A 721 8.05 15.59 -8.01
CA ALA A 721 8.58 15.45 -9.34
C ALA A 721 8.17 16.58 -10.30
N ILE A 722 9.10 16.98 -11.16
CA ILE A 722 8.74 17.60 -12.42
C ILE A 722 8.50 16.51 -13.47
N GLU A 723 7.41 16.64 -14.21
CA GLU A 723 7.10 15.80 -15.35
C GLU A 723 7.02 16.61 -16.64
N PHE A 724 7.78 16.20 -17.66
CA PHE A 724 7.71 16.78 -18.98
C PHE A 724 6.77 16.00 -19.91
N GLY A 725 5.93 16.72 -20.63
CA GLY A 725 4.99 16.19 -21.60
C GLY A 725 5.61 15.69 -22.90
N THR A 726 4.74 15.30 -23.84
CA THR A 726 5.15 14.69 -25.11
C THR A 726 6.12 15.56 -25.91
N GLY A 727 7.15 14.91 -26.47
CA GLY A 727 8.14 15.56 -27.34
C GLY A 727 9.19 16.34 -26.61
N ILE A 728 9.32 16.19 -25.28
CA ILE A 728 10.41 16.76 -24.47
C ILE A 728 11.21 15.60 -23.86
N ARG A 729 12.48 15.53 -24.21
CA ARG A 729 13.43 14.53 -23.73
C ARG A 729 14.48 15.17 -22.84
N ALA A 730 15.21 14.38 -22.05
CA ALA A 730 16.28 14.90 -21.21
C ALA A 730 17.36 15.67 -21.99
N GLU A 731 17.63 15.29 -23.23
CA GLU A 731 18.55 15.98 -24.12
C GLU A 731 18.05 17.35 -24.61
N ASP A 732 16.74 17.63 -24.50
CA ASP A 732 16.15 18.92 -24.85
C ASP A 732 16.23 19.93 -23.71
N ILE A 733 16.52 19.50 -22.50
CA ILE A 733 16.59 20.35 -21.31
C ILE A 733 18.05 20.68 -20.96
N ILE A 734 18.30 21.95 -20.69
CA ILE A 734 19.58 22.42 -20.15
C ILE A 734 19.36 22.68 -18.67
N LEU A 735 20.13 21.99 -17.83
CA LEU A 735 20.14 22.23 -16.39
C LEU A 735 21.26 23.20 -16.04
N SER A 736 20.95 24.19 -15.24
CA SER A 736 21.94 25.12 -14.68
C SER A 736 21.58 25.50 -13.25
N ARG A 737 22.58 25.92 -12.48
CA ARG A 737 22.39 26.40 -11.11
C ARG A 737 22.58 27.92 -11.06
N ASN A 738 21.67 28.64 -10.44
CA ASN A 738 21.77 30.05 -10.14
C ASN A 738 21.63 30.26 -8.62
N SER A 739 22.74 30.48 -7.93
CA SER A 739 22.76 30.47 -6.45
C SER A 739 22.23 29.15 -5.90
N ASP A 740 21.12 29.15 -5.22
CA ASP A 740 20.46 27.97 -4.69
C ASP A 740 19.29 27.45 -5.56
N ASP A 741 19.02 28.16 -6.67
CA ASP A 741 17.94 27.75 -7.58
C ASP A 741 18.44 26.79 -8.66
N LEU A 742 17.61 25.83 -9.04
CA LEU A 742 17.79 24.99 -10.22
C LEU A 742 17.00 25.59 -11.38
N ILE A 743 17.65 25.78 -12.51
CA ILE A 743 17.04 26.30 -13.74
C ILE A 743 17.00 25.18 -14.77
N LEU A 744 15.81 24.90 -15.31
CA LEU A 744 15.58 23.96 -16.41
C LEU A 744 15.15 24.77 -17.64
N LEU A 745 16.01 24.87 -18.66
CA LEU A 745 15.75 25.63 -19.89
C LEU A 745 15.47 24.66 -21.05
N LEU A 746 14.36 24.87 -21.77
CA LEU A 746 14.09 24.14 -23.00
C LEU A 746 14.95 24.68 -24.15
N LYS A 747 15.76 23.83 -24.76
CA LYS A 747 16.60 24.19 -25.89
C LYS A 747 15.84 24.81 -27.05
N GLY A 748 16.25 25.96 -27.51
CA GLY A 748 15.63 26.63 -28.64
C GLY A 748 14.34 27.38 -28.33
N SER A 749 13.95 27.47 -27.06
CA SER A 749 12.81 28.22 -26.54
C SER A 749 13.26 29.23 -25.49
N SER A 750 12.34 30.13 -25.09
CA SER A 750 12.49 30.97 -23.88
C SER A 750 11.88 30.27 -22.64
N ASP A 751 11.26 29.15 -22.85
CA ASP A 751 10.56 28.39 -21.78
C ASP A 751 11.61 27.87 -20.79
N HIS A 752 11.45 28.23 -19.52
CA HIS A 752 12.28 27.71 -18.44
C HIS A 752 11.52 27.61 -17.14
N ILE A 753 11.97 26.69 -16.29
CA ILE A 753 11.45 26.48 -14.96
C ILE A 753 12.52 26.87 -13.96
N THR A 754 12.17 27.65 -12.97
CA THR A 754 13.01 27.95 -11.81
C THR A 754 12.50 27.17 -10.61
N VAL A 755 13.26 26.18 -10.14
CA VAL A 755 12.97 25.51 -8.87
C VAL A 755 13.69 26.27 -7.77
N SER A 756 12.94 27.03 -7.00
CA SER A 756 13.45 27.94 -5.98
C SER A 756 14.12 27.19 -4.84
N SER A 757 15.30 27.63 -4.44
CA SER A 757 16.08 27.10 -3.31
C SER A 757 16.37 25.57 -3.37
N TYR A 758 16.32 24.97 -4.56
CA TYR A 758 16.56 23.54 -4.76
C TYR A 758 17.85 23.05 -4.11
N PHE A 759 18.94 23.81 -4.24
CA PHE A 759 20.25 23.47 -3.69
C PHE A 759 20.47 23.92 -2.24
N ASN A 760 19.41 24.33 -1.55
CA ASN A 760 19.48 24.59 -0.11
C ASN A 760 19.99 23.33 0.61
N GLN A 761 21.02 23.49 1.48
CA GLN A 761 21.70 22.36 2.13
C GLN A 761 22.20 21.29 1.13
N ASP A 762 22.72 21.71 -0.03
CA ASP A 762 23.16 20.82 -1.10
C ASP A 762 22.07 19.89 -1.66
N ALA A 763 20.86 20.41 -1.79
CA ALA A 763 19.66 19.65 -2.16
C ALA A 763 19.30 18.52 -1.18
N ALA A 764 19.65 18.68 0.10
CA ALA A 764 19.19 17.84 1.19
C ALA A 764 18.11 18.53 2.04
N GLY A 765 17.86 19.84 1.78
CA GLY A 765 16.86 20.64 2.48
C GLY A 765 15.42 20.36 2.06
N SER A 766 14.48 21.06 2.70
CA SER A 766 13.03 20.90 2.47
C SER A 766 12.53 21.47 1.14
N TYR A 767 13.38 22.08 0.34
CA TYR A 767 13.03 22.66 -0.98
C TYR A 767 13.44 21.78 -2.16
N ARG A 768 14.06 20.63 -1.88
CA ARG A 768 14.49 19.71 -2.94
C ARG A 768 13.28 19.11 -3.65
N LEU A 769 13.48 18.80 -4.91
CA LEU A 769 12.58 18.02 -5.74
C LEU A 769 13.33 16.72 -6.08
N GLU A 770 12.73 15.59 -5.85
CA GLU A 770 13.41 14.30 -5.88
C GLU A 770 13.68 13.80 -7.28
N GLU A 771 12.79 14.12 -8.23
CA GLU A 771 12.85 13.55 -9.58
C GLU A 771 12.48 14.55 -10.68
N ILE A 772 13.15 14.44 -11.82
CA ILE A 772 12.75 15.06 -13.07
C ILE A 772 12.50 13.93 -14.06
N ARG A 773 11.28 13.81 -14.57
CA ARG A 773 10.79 12.70 -15.37
C ARG A 773 10.51 13.13 -16.79
N PHE A 774 10.89 12.28 -17.74
CA PHE A 774 10.68 12.50 -19.16
C PHE A 774 9.79 11.42 -19.77
N VAL A 775 9.13 11.76 -20.86
CA VAL A 775 8.16 10.88 -21.52
C VAL A 775 8.75 9.57 -22.05
N ASP A 776 10.07 9.53 -22.29
CA ASP A 776 10.80 8.34 -22.72
C ASP A 776 11.22 7.43 -21.57
N GLY A 777 10.76 7.71 -20.34
CA GLY A 777 11.06 6.93 -19.13
C GLY A 777 12.36 7.32 -18.45
N GLN A 778 13.15 8.25 -19.01
CA GLN A 778 14.33 8.74 -18.32
C GLN A 778 13.93 9.53 -17.09
N VAL A 779 14.63 9.27 -15.97
CA VAL A 779 14.46 9.97 -14.70
C VAL A 779 15.80 10.50 -14.24
N LEU A 780 15.86 11.78 -13.92
CA LEU A 780 17.00 12.39 -13.26
C LEU A 780 16.68 12.54 -11.77
N ASN A 781 17.40 11.81 -10.94
CA ASN A 781 17.37 11.98 -9.50
C ASN A 781 18.29 13.13 -9.07
N ILE A 782 18.31 13.46 -7.78
CA ILE A 782 19.11 14.55 -7.21
C ILE A 782 20.59 14.43 -7.59
N ASP A 783 21.17 13.23 -7.54
CA ASP A 783 22.60 13.03 -7.86
C ASP A 783 22.88 13.24 -9.35
N ALA A 784 21.98 12.81 -10.23
CA ALA A 784 22.07 13.07 -11.66
C ALA A 784 21.97 14.56 -11.97
N VAL A 785 21.05 15.29 -11.34
CA VAL A 785 20.93 16.75 -11.46
C VAL A 785 22.20 17.44 -11.01
N LYS A 786 22.74 17.10 -9.83
CA LYS A 786 24.01 17.63 -9.32
C LYS A 786 25.17 17.41 -10.29
N ALA A 787 25.26 16.20 -10.86
CA ALA A 787 26.30 15.85 -11.80
C ALA A 787 26.18 16.64 -13.13
N LEU A 788 24.95 16.89 -13.59
CA LEU A 788 24.70 17.62 -14.83
C LEU A 788 25.01 19.12 -14.71
N VAL A 789 24.62 19.77 -13.62
CA VAL A 789 24.89 21.21 -13.41
C VAL A 789 26.38 21.50 -13.17
N GLN A 790 27.20 20.51 -12.85
CA GLN A 790 28.67 20.65 -12.69
C GLN A 790 29.45 20.50 -14.00
N LYS A 791 28.84 19.96 -15.05
CA LYS A 791 29.58 19.67 -16.29
C LYS A 791 30.00 20.90 -17.07
N GLY A 792 29.40 22.06 -16.81
CA GLY A 792 29.65 23.28 -17.62
C GLY A 792 29.16 23.13 -19.07
N THR A 793 28.95 24.24 -19.71
CA THR A 793 28.56 24.34 -21.12
C THR A 793 29.72 24.79 -22.00
N THR A 794 29.51 25.07 -23.29
CA THR A 794 30.53 25.69 -24.15
C THR A 794 30.61 27.22 -24.00
N GLU A 795 29.78 27.80 -23.14
CA GLU A 795 29.72 29.23 -22.85
C GLU A 795 30.33 29.56 -21.49
N SER A 796 30.23 30.81 -21.04
CA SER A 796 30.78 31.26 -19.75
C SER A 796 29.88 30.71 -18.60
N ASP A 797 30.39 29.72 -17.92
CA ASP A 797 29.68 29.10 -16.80
C ASP A 797 30.15 29.60 -15.44
N ARG A 798 29.23 29.60 -14.49
CA ARG A 798 29.51 29.72 -13.07
C ARG A 798 29.29 28.39 -12.41
N LEU A 799 30.34 27.64 -12.14
CA LEU A 799 30.24 26.32 -11.52
C LEU A 799 30.34 26.45 -10.00
N TYR A 800 29.41 25.82 -9.30
CA TYR A 800 29.36 25.76 -7.83
C TYR A 800 29.83 24.37 -7.38
N GLY A 801 30.77 24.31 -6.43
CA GLY A 801 31.11 23.05 -5.76
C GLY A 801 30.08 22.68 -4.68
N TYR A 802 29.98 21.40 -4.38
CA TYR A 802 29.20 20.91 -3.25
C TYR A 802 30.09 20.75 -2.03
N ALA A 803 29.51 20.79 -0.85
CA ALA A 803 30.19 20.39 0.39
C ALA A 803 30.55 18.89 0.30
N VAL A 804 31.77 18.53 0.69
CA VAL A 804 32.28 17.15 0.73
C VAL A 804 31.97 16.55 2.10
#